data_cda1106d6e9b663ef2af342e80438d0c
#
_entry.id   cda1106d6e9b663ef2af342e80438d0c
#
_cell.length_a   1.000
_cell.length_b   1.000
_cell.length_c   1.000
_cell.angle_alpha   90.00
_cell.angle_beta   90.00
_cell.angle_gamma   90.00
#
_symmetry.space_group_name_H-M   'P 1'
#
loop_
_entity.id
_entity.type
_entity.pdbx_description
1 polymer ?
#
loop_
_entity_poly.entity_id
_entity_poly.type
_entity_poly.pdbx_seq_one_letter_code
_entity_poly.pdbx_strand_id
1 'polypeptide(L)'
;MFVAQVVVFLTALQTQSIDSDIYFSGAKSGSNHFEVRADNSIDSVTKVNLQGFDIDSHLIITKIEGKAISLSFVETMKQGAKTVRYGKVEIKDGKAKVYSAENGTPIERPTTLDAPIFATFHPQVFESVFNKIKWDQPTKQELPVLLVEGGIQMNFGAKPLDVKTIIVEGKPILTRYVELTLASVGIKGAFTADGKFVGLDISSQKFRMVRRGFESAFEDPLAKFPELSQPKFDTETVQLDLPLRDGTMTKATVIRPTVPGKYPVILERTPYGRKLTAGGGDVYARRGYAYMVQDVRGTGDSKGLFDPMFRERKDGYDTIDWISKQAWCDGNIGMIGASYGGFVQWAAAVEHHPALKCIIPQVSPPSSAMWNIPYENGVLTLLSDLWWLRIVDNPRGQNMLTALNEITNLKGLLTLPLEKADDKLLGFNSKIWSKFLERDNSTKWPEWDFDSLMKTVKIPAFHISGWFDGDEIGTQRNWHFVRAGGNNKQWLMYGPWTHFFNTTSKMGNVDFGNDAIVELDSQYLRWFDTWLKGKEVGLGKVPKVRYFAMGENKWHESTDWPPKGSKAETRYFEFGKVNSGSKSIAKLVKTTTKDSSANSVFDPSKAKIGADSVAVGDTGQDLFAKDADLPNDVIVLRTEPFARDRLITGPVTVEFDFKSSARDTDFYAVGFDQDPVKGHFAVFRTGKLKASYLQGLDKQRFLTPGKTYRAKLLLWDGANLFKKGHRLSLMIMQSTFPGAARNLGTTEPIRTGTKMVIQKNVILSSKKSPGTIKFQVVE
;
A
#
# COMPACT_ATOMS: atom_id res chain seq x y z
N MET A 1 -19.46 20.62 -31.98
CA MET A 1 -18.89 19.36 -32.47
C MET A 1 -19.17 18.18 -31.54
N PHE A 2 -19.03 18.33 -30.23
CA PHE A 2 -19.34 17.30 -29.21
C PHE A 2 -20.83 16.88 -29.18
N VAL A 3 -21.76 17.85 -29.20
CA VAL A 3 -23.21 17.60 -29.31
C VAL A 3 -23.55 16.76 -30.56
N ALA A 4 -22.85 17.02 -31.67
CA ALA A 4 -23.01 16.24 -32.89
C ALA A 4 -22.49 14.79 -32.76
N GLN A 5 -21.41 14.56 -31.97
CA GLN A 5 -20.85 13.22 -31.77
C GLN A 5 -21.69 12.37 -30.80
N VAL A 6 -22.25 12.95 -29.74
CA VAL A 6 -23.21 12.26 -28.88
C VAL A 6 -24.51 11.98 -29.65
N VAL A 7 -24.94 12.91 -30.49
CA VAL A 7 -26.11 12.72 -31.40
C VAL A 7 -25.83 11.66 -32.46
N VAL A 8 -24.63 11.63 -33.07
CA VAL A 8 -24.23 10.57 -34.02
C VAL A 8 -24.12 9.21 -33.33
N PHE A 9 -23.63 9.17 -32.10
CA PHE A 9 -23.62 7.94 -31.28
C PHE A 9 -25.04 7.43 -31.04
N LEU A 10 -25.97 8.30 -30.64
CA LEU A 10 -27.37 7.96 -30.39
C LEU A 10 -28.17 7.59 -31.66
N THR A 11 -27.83 8.15 -32.80
CA THR A 11 -28.55 7.89 -34.07
C THR A 11 -28.07 6.64 -34.83
N ALA A 12 -26.86 6.14 -34.50
CA ALA A 12 -26.31 4.92 -35.11
C ALA A 12 -26.72 3.64 -34.36
N LEU A 13 -27.35 3.74 -33.21
CA LEU A 13 -27.84 2.61 -32.41
C LEU A 13 -29.26 2.27 -32.83
N GLN A 14 -29.45 1.22 -33.66
CA GLN A 14 -30.73 0.51 -33.73
C GLN A 14 -31.03 -0.13 -32.37
N THR A 15 -32.32 -0.30 -32.02
CA THR A 15 -32.77 -0.95 -30.78
C THR A 15 -31.89 -2.15 -30.43
N GLN A 16 -30.95 -1.97 -29.52
CA GLN A 16 -30.03 -3.02 -29.09
C GLN A 16 -30.05 -3.12 -27.58
N SER A 17 -30.25 -4.35 -27.11
CA SER A 17 -30.00 -4.71 -25.71
C SER A 17 -28.63 -5.39 -25.63
N ILE A 18 -27.79 -4.95 -24.68
CA ILE A 18 -26.44 -5.48 -24.46
C ILE A 18 -26.28 -5.79 -22.96
N ASP A 19 -25.97 -7.03 -22.67
CA ASP A 19 -25.60 -7.46 -21.34
C ASP A 19 -24.07 -7.54 -21.18
N SER A 20 -23.58 -7.08 -20.06
CA SER A 20 -22.18 -7.27 -19.65
C SER A 20 -22.13 -7.92 -18.27
N ASP A 21 -21.21 -8.84 -18.10
CA ASP A 21 -20.94 -9.48 -16.83
C ASP A 21 -19.76 -8.80 -16.14
N ILE A 22 -19.88 -8.63 -14.81
CA ILE A 22 -18.89 -8.00 -13.97
C ILE A 22 -18.26 -9.07 -13.09
N TYR A 23 -16.95 -9.14 -13.13
CA TYR A 23 -16.15 -10.08 -12.36
C TYR A 23 -15.25 -9.31 -11.40
N PHE A 24 -15.15 -9.79 -10.17
CA PHE A 24 -14.18 -9.31 -9.21
C PHE A 24 -13.37 -10.49 -8.68
N SER A 25 -12.04 -10.41 -8.77
CA SER A 25 -11.14 -11.48 -8.40
C SER A 25 -11.44 -12.83 -9.08
N GLY A 26 -11.93 -12.77 -10.34
CA GLY A 26 -12.28 -13.94 -11.13
C GLY A 26 -13.69 -14.48 -10.91
N ALA A 27 -14.41 -14.03 -9.88
CA ALA A 27 -15.80 -14.41 -9.62
C ALA A 27 -16.78 -13.42 -10.25
N LYS A 28 -17.88 -13.93 -10.81
CA LYS A 28 -18.98 -13.07 -11.28
C LYS A 28 -19.64 -12.39 -10.07
N SER A 29 -19.53 -11.08 -10.02
CA SER A 29 -19.99 -10.24 -8.90
C SER A 29 -21.21 -9.40 -9.26
N GLY A 30 -21.56 -9.33 -10.54
CA GLY A 30 -22.69 -8.54 -10.98
C GLY A 30 -22.88 -8.53 -12.49
N SER A 31 -23.76 -7.66 -12.95
CA SER A 31 -24.01 -7.43 -14.37
C SER A 31 -24.47 -6.00 -14.65
N ASN A 32 -24.29 -5.58 -15.89
CA ASN A 32 -24.87 -4.39 -16.47
C ASN A 32 -25.83 -4.79 -17.58
N HIS A 33 -27.00 -4.18 -17.59
CA HIS A 33 -27.96 -4.24 -18.68
C HIS A 33 -28.06 -2.87 -19.33
N PHE A 34 -27.86 -2.81 -20.64
CA PHE A 34 -27.92 -1.60 -21.44
C PHE A 34 -28.94 -1.76 -22.55
N GLU A 35 -29.86 -0.81 -22.67
CA GLU A 35 -30.91 -0.82 -23.65
C GLU A 35 -31.03 0.52 -24.37
N VAL A 36 -31.14 0.50 -25.67
CA VAL A 36 -31.58 1.66 -26.48
C VAL A 36 -33.06 1.51 -26.76
N ARG A 37 -33.89 2.41 -26.20
CA ARG A 37 -35.35 2.39 -26.34
C ARG A 37 -35.80 2.91 -27.70
N ALA A 38 -37.06 2.67 -28.02
CA ALA A 38 -37.65 3.09 -29.29
C ALA A 38 -37.66 4.62 -29.50
N ASP A 39 -37.60 5.41 -28.43
CA ASP A 39 -37.47 6.87 -28.47
C ASP A 39 -36.03 7.34 -28.58
N ASN A 40 -35.09 6.42 -28.80
CA ASN A 40 -33.64 6.63 -28.80
C ASN A 40 -33.08 7.11 -27.44
N SER A 41 -33.84 6.99 -26.35
CA SER A 41 -33.24 7.11 -25.01
C SER A 41 -32.43 5.86 -24.68
N ILE A 42 -31.44 6.04 -23.82
CA ILE A 42 -30.59 4.96 -23.32
C ILE A 42 -30.91 4.74 -21.85
N ASP A 43 -31.11 3.48 -21.51
CA ASP A 43 -31.25 2.99 -20.15
C ASP A 43 -30.13 2.01 -19.85
N SER A 44 -29.36 2.26 -18.80
CA SER A 44 -28.27 1.39 -18.40
C SER A 44 -28.32 1.15 -16.89
N VAL A 45 -28.55 -0.10 -16.52
CA VAL A 45 -28.69 -0.50 -15.11
C VAL A 45 -27.56 -1.47 -14.75
N THR A 46 -26.80 -1.15 -13.73
CA THR A 46 -25.77 -2.02 -13.18
C THR A 46 -26.13 -2.44 -11.77
N LYS A 47 -26.02 -3.73 -11.51
CA LYS A 47 -26.12 -4.31 -10.17
C LYS A 47 -24.86 -5.13 -9.91
N VAL A 48 -24.12 -4.76 -8.89
CA VAL A 48 -22.87 -5.45 -8.57
C VAL A 48 -22.60 -5.43 -7.07
N ASN A 49 -22.09 -6.56 -6.56
CA ASN A 49 -21.53 -6.64 -5.23
C ASN A 49 -20.01 -6.59 -5.34
N LEU A 50 -19.40 -5.50 -4.92
CA LEU A 50 -17.95 -5.35 -4.89
C LEU A 50 -17.50 -5.26 -3.44
N GLN A 51 -16.74 -6.26 -3.00
CA GLN A 51 -16.11 -6.24 -1.66
C GLN A 51 -17.15 -6.03 -0.53
N GLY A 52 -18.36 -6.58 -0.69
CA GLY A 52 -19.43 -6.45 0.29
C GLY A 52 -20.24 -5.15 0.19
N PHE A 53 -19.96 -4.32 -0.81
CA PHE A 53 -20.86 -3.21 -1.19
C PHE A 53 -21.85 -3.70 -2.25
N ASP A 54 -23.13 -3.59 -1.94
CA ASP A 54 -24.18 -3.70 -2.95
C ASP A 54 -24.28 -2.36 -3.66
N ILE A 55 -23.97 -2.34 -4.95
CA ILE A 55 -24.01 -1.16 -5.79
C ILE A 55 -25.12 -1.35 -6.82
N ASP A 56 -26.13 -0.50 -6.74
CA ASP A 56 -27.15 -0.31 -7.76
C ASP A 56 -26.88 1.02 -8.45
N SER A 57 -26.55 0.98 -9.74
CA SER A 57 -26.25 2.18 -10.52
C SER A 57 -27.16 2.25 -11.73
N HIS A 58 -27.79 3.38 -11.92
CA HIS A 58 -28.74 3.63 -13.01
C HIS A 58 -28.36 4.89 -13.77
N LEU A 59 -28.11 4.74 -15.04
CA LEU A 59 -27.79 5.81 -15.98
C LEU A 59 -28.88 5.91 -17.04
N ILE A 60 -29.52 7.08 -17.16
CA ILE A 60 -30.50 7.38 -18.20
C ILE A 60 -29.97 8.54 -19.05
N ILE A 61 -29.97 8.35 -20.37
CA ILE A 61 -29.69 9.43 -21.34
C ILE A 61 -30.94 9.66 -22.16
N THR A 62 -31.55 10.84 -22.04
CA THR A 62 -32.74 11.22 -22.80
C THR A 62 -32.40 12.28 -23.83
N LYS A 63 -32.95 12.12 -25.03
CA LYS A 63 -32.88 13.12 -26.10
C LYS A 63 -34.09 14.04 -25.94
N ILE A 64 -33.84 15.32 -25.68
CA ILE A 64 -34.89 16.35 -25.63
C ILE A 64 -34.96 17.01 -26.99
N GLU A 65 -36.10 17.48 -27.42
CA GLU A 65 -36.35 18.11 -28.74
C GLU A 65 -35.28 19.15 -29.10
N GLY A 66 -34.82 19.10 -30.32
CA GLY A 66 -33.74 19.94 -30.83
C GLY A 66 -32.34 19.39 -30.54
N LYS A 67 -31.43 20.27 -30.09
CA LYS A 67 -30.02 19.96 -29.79
C LYS A 67 -29.73 19.74 -28.31
N ALA A 68 -30.76 19.49 -27.50
CA ALA A 68 -30.59 19.30 -26.05
C ALA A 68 -30.49 17.81 -25.69
N ILE A 69 -29.59 17.47 -24.78
CA ILE A 69 -29.41 16.12 -24.23
C ILE A 69 -29.43 16.23 -22.70
N SER A 70 -30.19 15.37 -22.06
CA SER A 70 -30.12 15.19 -20.61
C SER A 70 -29.59 13.82 -20.27
N LEU A 71 -28.60 13.77 -19.39
CA LEU A 71 -28.06 12.56 -18.80
C LEU A 71 -28.30 12.64 -17.29
N SER A 72 -28.92 11.63 -16.72
CA SER A 72 -29.07 11.48 -15.27
C SER A 72 -28.43 10.18 -14.81
N PHE A 73 -27.77 10.25 -13.66
CA PHE A 73 -27.07 9.15 -13.02
C PHE A 73 -27.47 9.08 -11.54
N VAL A 74 -27.87 7.92 -11.09
CA VAL A 74 -28.12 7.65 -9.68
C VAL A 74 -27.42 6.35 -9.30
N GLU A 75 -26.53 6.42 -8.33
CA GLU A 75 -25.84 5.26 -7.77
C GLU A 75 -26.21 5.13 -6.29
N THR A 76 -26.62 3.95 -5.89
CA THR A 76 -26.84 3.59 -4.51
C THR A 76 -25.82 2.55 -4.08
N MET A 77 -25.03 2.87 -3.08
CA MET A 77 -24.10 1.94 -2.43
C MET A 77 -24.62 1.62 -1.04
N LYS A 78 -24.63 0.34 -0.70
CA LYS A 78 -25.08 -0.14 0.61
C LYS A 78 -24.06 -1.10 1.22
N GLN A 79 -23.43 -0.64 2.31
CA GLN A 79 -22.65 -1.48 3.22
C GLN A 79 -22.90 -0.93 4.64
N GLY A 80 -23.96 -1.45 5.28
CA GLY A 80 -24.46 -0.86 6.53
C GLY A 80 -25.28 0.40 6.27
N ALA A 81 -24.69 1.59 6.31
CA ALA A 81 -25.34 2.84 5.90
C ALA A 81 -25.48 2.93 4.38
N LYS A 82 -26.61 3.50 3.92
CA LYS A 82 -26.87 3.74 2.50
C LYS A 82 -26.24 5.06 2.06
N THR A 83 -25.39 5.03 1.03
CA THR A 83 -24.89 6.23 0.34
C THR A 83 -25.57 6.32 -1.03
N VAL A 84 -26.02 7.51 -1.40
CA VAL A 84 -26.61 7.77 -2.71
C VAL A 84 -25.79 8.84 -3.41
N ARG A 85 -25.26 8.51 -4.59
CA ARG A 85 -24.61 9.46 -5.48
C ARG A 85 -25.55 9.85 -6.60
N TYR A 86 -25.55 11.11 -6.92
CA TYR A 86 -26.36 11.69 -7.97
C TYR A 86 -25.46 12.47 -8.92
N GLY A 87 -25.64 12.25 -10.23
CA GLY A 87 -24.99 13.04 -11.28
C GLY A 87 -26.02 13.42 -12.33
N LYS A 88 -25.96 14.66 -12.84
CA LYS A 88 -26.80 15.12 -13.95
C LYS A 88 -25.98 15.99 -14.86
N VAL A 89 -26.10 15.77 -16.17
CA VAL A 89 -25.49 16.60 -17.21
C VAL A 89 -26.59 17.06 -18.14
N GLU A 90 -26.77 18.34 -18.28
CA GLU A 90 -27.67 18.95 -19.25
C GLU A 90 -26.86 19.69 -20.30
N ILE A 91 -27.06 19.34 -21.57
CA ILE A 91 -26.43 19.99 -22.70
C ILE A 91 -27.50 20.69 -23.52
N LYS A 92 -27.43 22.00 -23.64
CA LYS A 92 -28.34 22.81 -24.46
C LYS A 92 -27.54 23.86 -25.22
N ASP A 93 -27.77 23.99 -26.52
CA ASP A 93 -27.12 24.97 -27.39
C ASP A 93 -25.59 24.98 -27.30
N GLY A 94 -24.98 23.81 -27.16
CA GLY A 94 -23.53 23.63 -27.03
C GLY A 94 -22.96 23.98 -25.65
N LYS A 95 -23.79 24.38 -24.70
CA LYS A 95 -23.41 24.63 -23.31
C LYS A 95 -23.84 23.49 -22.43
N ALA A 96 -22.99 23.11 -21.48
CA ALA A 96 -23.30 22.07 -20.52
C ALA A 96 -23.34 22.58 -19.10
N LYS A 97 -24.28 22.04 -18.34
CA LYS A 97 -24.37 22.19 -16.89
C LYS A 97 -24.23 20.82 -16.28
N VAL A 98 -23.36 20.72 -15.29
CA VAL A 98 -23.12 19.48 -14.55
C VAL A 98 -23.51 19.67 -13.10
N TYR A 99 -24.27 18.73 -12.58
CA TYR A 99 -24.74 18.73 -11.19
C TYR A 99 -24.28 17.44 -10.54
N SER A 100 -23.81 17.50 -9.32
CA SER A 100 -23.49 16.30 -8.54
C SER A 100 -23.80 16.49 -7.06
N ALA A 101 -24.10 15.38 -6.41
CA ALA A 101 -24.26 15.32 -4.95
C ALA A 101 -23.91 13.93 -4.43
N GLU A 102 -23.50 13.88 -3.17
CA GLU A 102 -23.47 12.65 -2.39
C GLU A 102 -24.35 12.86 -1.14
N ASN A 103 -25.40 12.03 -0.99
CA ASN A 103 -26.35 12.10 0.11
C ASN A 103 -26.97 13.50 0.35
N GLY A 104 -27.28 14.22 -0.71
CA GLY A 104 -27.80 15.58 -0.55
C GLY A 104 -28.41 16.17 -1.84
N THR A 105 -28.66 17.45 -1.83
CA THR A 105 -29.15 18.19 -2.98
C THR A 105 -28.03 18.40 -3.99
N PRO A 106 -28.24 18.10 -5.28
CA PRO A 106 -27.24 18.32 -6.31
C PRO A 106 -26.87 19.82 -6.44
N ILE A 107 -25.55 20.08 -6.53
CA ILE A 107 -25.02 21.41 -6.78
C ILE A 107 -24.36 21.47 -8.16
N GLU A 108 -24.45 22.63 -8.81
CA GLU A 108 -23.79 22.85 -10.11
C GLU A 108 -22.27 22.87 -9.94
N ARG A 109 -21.58 22.16 -10.83
CA ARG A 109 -20.13 22.08 -10.86
C ARG A 109 -19.56 22.84 -12.06
N PRO A 110 -18.45 23.56 -11.92
CA PRO A 110 -17.77 24.17 -13.04
C PRO A 110 -17.29 23.12 -14.05
N THR A 111 -17.55 23.35 -15.34
CA THR A 111 -17.05 22.47 -16.40
C THR A 111 -16.75 23.27 -17.66
N THR A 112 -15.72 22.85 -18.41
CA THR A 112 -15.32 23.42 -19.71
C THR A 112 -15.66 22.49 -20.88
N LEU A 113 -16.76 21.89 -20.89
CA LEU A 113 -17.18 20.72 -21.63
C LEU A 113 -16.73 20.63 -23.12
N ASP A 114 -15.57 19.99 -23.33
CA ASP A 114 -15.19 19.39 -24.60
C ASP A 114 -14.62 17.97 -24.35
N ALA A 115 -15.18 17.26 -23.39
CA ALA A 115 -14.69 15.96 -22.92
C ALA A 115 -15.73 14.85 -23.09
N PRO A 116 -15.33 13.61 -23.48
CA PRO A 116 -16.20 12.45 -23.45
C PRO A 116 -16.66 12.15 -22.02
N ILE A 117 -17.87 11.62 -21.92
CA ILE A 117 -18.49 11.27 -20.66
C ILE A 117 -17.99 9.90 -20.21
N PHE A 118 -17.74 9.75 -18.94
CA PHE A 118 -17.35 8.52 -18.29
C PHE A 118 -18.27 8.25 -17.09
N ALA A 119 -18.77 7.01 -16.97
CA ALA A 119 -19.50 6.53 -15.82
C ALA A 119 -18.99 5.13 -15.49
N THR A 120 -18.57 4.93 -14.23
CA THR A 120 -17.72 3.80 -13.81
C THR A 120 -18.32 2.43 -14.13
N PHE A 121 -19.62 2.24 -13.95
CA PHE A 121 -20.28 0.95 -14.13
C PHE A 121 -21.16 0.88 -15.39
N HIS A 122 -21.01 1.84 -16.31
CA HIS A 122 -21.81 1.91 -17.54
C HIS A 122 -20.89 1.78 -18.76
N PRO A 123 -20.57 0.54 -19.18
CA PRO A 123 -19.47 0.25 -20.10
C PRO A 123 -19.63 0.86 -21.48
N GLN A 124 -20.85 1.02 -21.96
CA GLN A 124 -21.13 1.54 -23.31
C GLN A 124 -20.77 3.03 -23.42
N VAL A 125 -20.68 3.75 -22.31
CA VAL A 125 -20.20 5.15 -22.29
C VAL A 125 -18.73 5.23 -22.69
N PHE A 126 -17.95 4.17 -22.46
CA PHE A 126 -16.55 4.07 -22.90
C PHE A 126 -16.41 4.11 -24.44
N GLU A 127 -17.44 3.78 -25.22
CA GLU A 127 -17.42 3.90 -26.67
C GLU A 127 -17.18 5.36 -27.10
N SER A 128 -17.60 6.33 -26.30
CA SER A 128 -17.31 7.74 -26.52
C SER A 128 -15.82 8.08 -26.38
N VAL A 129 -15.12 7.40 -25.48
CA VAL A 129 -13.66 7.51 -25.30
C VAL A 129 -12.93 6.88 -26.49
N PHE A 130 -13.39 5.70 -26.95
CA PHE A 130 -12.81 5.00 -28.09
C PHE A 130 -12.70 5.89 -29.33
N ASN A 131 -13.74 6.67 -29.62
CA ASN A 131 -13.82 7.55 -30.80
C ASN A 131 -12.85 8.76 -30.72
N LYS A 132 -12.23 9.01 -29.57
CA LYS A 132 -11.22 10.06 -29.41
C LYS A 132 -9.79 9.54 -29.52
N ILE A 133 -9.60 8.22 -29.46
CA ILE A 133 -8.29 7.59 -29.54
C ILE A 133 -7.79 7.65 -31.00
N LYS A 134 -6.60 8.17 -31.18
CA LYS A 134 -5.87 8.09 -32.46
C LYS A 134 -5.15 6.76 -32.52
N TRP A 135 -5.79 5.77 -33.14
CA TRP A 135 -5.34 4.38 -33.19
C TRP A 135 -4.07 4.15 -34.00
N ASP A 136 -3.73 5.07 -34.87
CA ASP A 136 -2.51 5.08 -35.70
C ASP A 136 -1.28 5.62 -34.94
N GLN A 137 -1.49 6.15 -33.72
CA GLN A 137 -0.43 6.69 -32.89
C GLN A 137 -0.16 5.76 -31.69
N PRO A 138 0.92 4.98 -31.68
CA PRO A 138 1.20 4.01 -30.60
C PRO A 138 1.70 4.65 -29.30
N THR A 139 1.86 5.98 -29.28
CA THR A 139 2.28 6.73 -28.10
C THR A 139 1.09 7.04 -27.20
N LYS A 140 1.37 7.29 -25.91
CA LYS A 140 0.37 7.71 -24.94
C LYS A 140 -0.26 9.05 -25.33
N GLN A 141 -1.58 9.12 -25.35
CA GLN A 141 -2.39 10.29 -25.65
C GLN A 141 -3.13 10.69 -24.38
N GLU A 142 -3.25 11.99 -24.10
CA GLU A 142 -4.05 12.49 -22.98
C GLU A 142 -5.45 12.87 -23.49
N LEU A 143 -6.45 12.22 -22.91
CA LEU A 143 -7.86 12.42 -23.29
C LEU A 143 -8.60 13.00 -22.09
N PRO A 144 -9.11 14.24 -22.17
CA PRO A 144 -9.96 14.78 -21.12
C PRO A 144 -11.28 13.99 -21.08
N VAL A 145 -11.75 13.62 -19.89
CA VAL A 145 -13.02 12.94 -19.65
C VAL A 145 -13.79 13.61 -18.52
N LEU A 146 -15.11 13.56 -18.58
CA LEU A 146 -16.00 14.00 -17.50
C LEU A 146 -16.51 12.77 -16.74
N LEU A 147 -16.13 12.64 -15.48
CA LEU A 147 -16.65 11.64 -14.56
C LEU A 147 -17.99 12.13 -14.01
N VAL A 148 -19.08 11.44 -14.37
CA VAL A 148 -20.45 11.89 -14.05
C VAL A 148 -20.74 11.82 -12.56
N GLU A 149 -20.24 10.79 -11.88
CA GLU A 149 -20.49 10.53 -10.46
C GLU A 149 -20.03 11.67 -9.53
N GLY A 150 -18.98 12.37 -9.92
CA GLY A 150 -18.46 13.49 -9.14
C GLY A 150 -18.61 14.85 -9.82
N GLY A 151 -19.05 14.87 -11.09
CA GLY A 151 -19.00 16.10 -11.90
C GLY A 151 -17.57 16.60 -12.10
N ILE A 152 -16.58 15.71 -12.15
CA ILE A 152 -15.16 16.04 -12.16
C ILE A 152 -14.60 15.83 -13.55
N GLN A 153 -13.89 16.83 -14.08
CA GLN A 153 -13.12 16.69 -15.31
C GLN A 153 -11.70 16.23 -14.98
N MET A 154 -11.24 15.19 -15.69
CA MET A 154 -9.90 14.60 -15.51
C MET A 154 -9.33 14.07 -16.81
N ASN A 155 -8.05 13.73 -16.85
CA ASN A 155 -7.41 13.21 -18.04
C ASN A 155 -7.21 11.69 -17.95
N PHE A 156 -7.60 10.96 -19.00
CA PHE A 156 -7.16 9.60 -19.25
C PHE A 156 -5.91 9.63 -20.13
N GLY A 157 -4.87 8.92 -19.72
CA GLY A 157 -3.85 8.52 -20.67
C GLY A 157 -4.37 7.35 -21.49
N ALA A 158 -4.32 7.42 -22.82
CA ALA A 158 -4.72 6.33 -23.70
C ALA A 158 -3.55 5.94 -24.59
N LYS A 159 -3.19 4.65 -24.59
CA LYS A 159 -2.13 4.08 -25.43
C LYS A 159 -2.70 2.89 -26.21
N PRO A 160 -2.83 2.98 -27.54
CA PRO A 160 -3.20 1.83 -28.36
C PRO A 160 -2.27 0.64 -28.11
N LEU A 161 -2.85 -0.54 -28.01
CA LEU A 161 -2.17 -1.82 -27.88
C LEU A 161 -2.40 -2.66 -29.13
N ASP A 162 -2.14 -3.96 -29.02
CA ASP A 162 -2.31 -4.91 -30.11
C ASP A 162 -3.76 -5.03 -30.61
N VAL A 163 -3.90 -5.40 -31.85
CA VAL A 163 -5.17 -5.81 -32.45
C VAL A 163 -5.19 -7.34 -32.52
N LYS A 164 -6.26 -7.97 -32.01
CA LYS A 164 -6.40 -9.42 -32.01
C LYS A 164 -7.74 -9.84 -32.60
N THR A 165 -7.76 -10.99 -33.24
CA THR A 165 -9.00 -11.65 -33.64
C THR A 165 -9.40 -12.59 -32.51
N ILE A 166 -10.61 -12.42 -31.95
CA ILE A 166 -11.22 -13.32 -30.99
C ILE A 166 -12.37 -14.07 -31.62
N ILE A 167 -12.71 -15.24 -31.10
CA ILE A 167 -13.85 -16.02 -31.59
C ILE A 167 -15.05 -15.77 -30.67
N VAL A 168 -16.12 -15.27 -31.22
CA VAL A 168 -17.38 -15.03 -30.53
C VAL A 168 -18.48 -15.80 -31.26
N GLU A 169 -19.15 -16.73 -30.59
CA GLU A 169 -20.18 -17.60 -31.18
C GLU A 169 -19.72 -18.25 -32.50
N GLY A 170 -18.46 -18.70 -32.54
CA GLY A 170 -17.86 -19.31 -33.72
C GLY A 170 -17.44 -18.34 -34.85
N LYS A 171 -17.64 -17.03 -34.68
CA LYS A 171 -17.26 -16.01 -35.69
C LYS A 171 -16.02 -15.24 -35.26
N PRO A 172 -15.10 -14.97 -36.18
CA PRO A 172 -13.93 -14.15 -35.91
C PRO A 172 -14.33 -12.67 -35.79
N ILE A 173 -14.01 -12.04 -34.66
CA ILE A 173 -14.23 -10.62 -34.39
C ILE A 173 -12.89 -9.93 -34.19
N LEU A 174 -12.58 -8.95 -35.00
CA LEU A 174 -11.39 -8.12 -34.85
C LEU A 174 -11.58 -7.17 -33.67
N THR A 175 -10.70 -7.30 -32.68
CA THR A 175 -10.77 -6.56 -31.39
C THR A 175 -9.51 -5.71 -31.23
N ARG A 176 -9.70 -4.42 -30.96
CA ARG A 176 -8.65 -3.44 -30.65
C ARG A 176 -8.52 -3.28 -29.15
N TYR A 177 -7.29 -3.30 -28.67
CA TYR A 177 -6.99 -3.11 -27.26
C TYR A 177 -6.35 -1.74 -27.02
N VAL A 178 -6.62 -1.16 -25.87
CA VAL A 178 -6.05 0.10 -25.42
C VAL A 178 -5.68 0.00 -23.93
N GLU A 179 -4.53 0.53 -23.60
CA GLU A 179 -4.19 0.80 -22.20
C GLU A 179 -4.68 2.21 -21.86
N LEU A 180 -5.67 2.30 -20.98
CA LEU A 180 -6.15 3.55 -20.40
C LEU A 180 -5.51 3.71 -19.03
N THR A 181 -5.06 4.92 -18.71
CA THR A 181 -4.49 5.23 -17.40
C THR A 181 -5.28 6.37 -16.79
N LEU A 182 -5.86 6.13 -15.60
CA LEU A 182 -6.55 7.13 -14.81
C LEU A 182 -5.79 7.32 -13.50
N ALA A 183 -5.21 8.50 -13.29
CA ALA A 183 -4.24 8.74 -12.22
C ALA A 183 -3.12 7.67 -12.27
N SER A 184 -3.06 6.74 -11.31
CA SER A 184 -2.09 5.63 -11.29
C SER A 184 -2.69 4.27 -11.65
N VAL A 185 -3.99 4.22 -12.02
CA VAL A 185 -4.68 2.96 -12.31
C VAL A 185 -4.62 2.68 -13.80
N GLY A 186 -4.03 1.54 -14.17
CA GLY A 186 -4.04 1.00 -15.54
C GLY A 186 -5.32 0.21 -15.80
N ILE A 187 -5.98 0.52 -16.93
CA ILE A 187 -7.21 -0.13 -17.37
C ILE A 187 -6.95 -0.66 -18.79
N LYS A 188 -7.05 -1.97 -18.99
CA LYS A 188 -7.01 -2.54 -20.33
C LYS A 188 -8.42 -2.54 -20.91
N GLY A 189 -8.67 -1.68 -21.88
CA GLY A 189 -9.91 -1.63 -22.64
C GLY A 189 -9.85 -2.49 -23.89
N ALA A 190 -10.96 -3.13 -24.26
CA ALA A 190 -11.13 -3.86 -25.49
C ALA A 190 -12.39 -3.39 -26.22
N PHE A 191 -12.27 -3.19 -27.55
CA PHE A 191 -13.33 -2.70 -28.40
C PHE A 191 -13.30 -3.47 -29.74
N THR A 192 -14.46 -3.67 -30.36
CA THR A 192 -14.50 -4.17 -31.73
C THR A 192 -13.89 -3.15 -32.71
N ALA A 193 -13.60 -3.56 -33.92
CA ALA A 193 -13.00 -2.68 -34.95
C ALA A 193 -13.86 -1.44 -35.26
N ASP A 194 -15.19 -1.57 -35.15
CA ASP A 194 -16.16 -0.50 -35.29
C ASP A 194 -16.44 0.30 -34.01
N GLY A 195 -15.67 0.06 -32.95
CA GLY A 195 -15.68 0.86 -31.73
C GLY A 195 -16.71 0.46 -30.68
N LYS A 196 -17.30 -0.73 -30.78
CA LYS A 196 -18.24 -1.22 -29.77
C LYS A 196 -17.49 -1.78 -28.57
N PHE A 197 -18.00 -1.52 -27.40
CA PHE A 197 -17.42 -2.03 -26.15
C PHE A 197 -17.42 -3.56 -26.14
N VAL A 198 -16.25 -4.13 -25.85
CA VAL A 198 -16.05 -5.56 -25.63
C VAL A 198 -15.83 -5.82 -24.15
N GLY A 199 -15.00 -5.01 -23.49
CA GLY A 199 -14.75 -5.16 -22.07
C GLY A 199 -13.65 -4.24 -21.56
N LEU A 200 -13.46 -4.29 -20.26
CA LEU A 200 -12.33 -3.68 -19.56
C LEU A 200 -11.80 -4.60 -18.47
N ASP A 201 -10.50 -4.54 -18.24
CA ASP A 201 -9.81 -5.26 -17.17
C ASP A 201 -8.93 -4.30 -16.39
N ILE A 202 -9.15 -4.23 -15.07
CA ILE A 202 -8.35 -3.48 -14.13
C ILE A 202 -7.63 -4.50 -13.24
N SER A 203 -6.58 -5.09 -13.77
CA SER A 203 -5.86 -6.20 -13.11
C SER A 203 -5.37 -5.85 -11.71
N SER A 204 -4.92 -4.60 -11.48
CA SER A 204 -4.49 -4.11 -10.16
C SER A 204 -5.60 -4.11 -9.11
N GLN A 205 -6.85 -4.00 -9.55
CA GLN A 205 -8.05 -4.03 -8.69
C GLN A 205 -8.79 -5.37 -8.79
N LYS A 206 -8.27 -6.34 -9.55
CA LYS A 206 -8.92 -7.63 -9.82
C LYS A 206 -10.35 -7.48 -10.36
N PHE A 207 -10.62 -6.38 -11.05
CA PHE A 207 -11.91 -6.02 -11.60
C PHE A 207 -11.92 -6.23 -13.11
N ARG A 208 -12.96 -6.89 -13.61
CA ARG A 208 -13.20 -7.06 -15.04
C ARG A 208 -14.68 -6.88 -15.33
N MET A 209 -14.96 -6.16 -16.42
CA MET A 209 -16.29 -6.09 -17.01
C MET A 209 -16.18 -6.53 -18.46
N VAL A 210 -17.02 -7.45 -18.88
CA VAL A 210 -16.97 -7.99 -20.25
C VAL A 210 -18.37 -8.17 -20.79
N ARG A 211 -18.55 -7.77 -22.05
CA ARG A 211 -19.78 -8.02 -22.81
C ARG A 211 -19.99 -9.52 -22.91
N ARG A 212 -21.21 -9.95 -22.63
CA ARG A 212 -21.58 -11.39 -22.64
C ARG A 212 -21.31 -12.00 -24.00
N GLY A 213 -20.64 -13.16 -24.04
CA GLY A 213 -20.17 -13.83 -25.24
C GLY A 213 -18.77 -13.38 -25.72
N PHE A 214 -18.16 -12.36 -25.10
CA PHE A 214 -16.82 -11.86 -25.42
C PHE A 214 -15.77 -12.19 -24.37
N GLU A 215 -16.01 -13.15 -23.51
CA GLU A 215 -15.15 -13.52 -22.38
C GLU A 215 -13.73 -13.89 -22.82
N SER A 216 -13.57 -14.47 -24.03
CA SER A 216 -12.28 -14.81 -24.62
C SER A 216 -11.38 -13.60 -24.93
N ALA A 217 -11.92 -12.38 -24.88
CA ALA A 217 -11.12 -11.17 -25.02
C ALA A 217 -10.13 -10.98 -23.88
N PHE A 218 -10.44 -11.55 -22.70
CA PHE A 218 -9.60 -11.44 -21.50
C PHE A 218 -9.30 -12.83 -20.97
N GLU A 219 -8.27 -13.45 -21.50
CA GLU A 219 -7.79 -14.73 -21.01
C GLU A 219 -7.42 -14.68 -19.51
N ASP A 220 -7.64 -15.78 -18.81
CA ASP A 220 -7.15 -15.96 -17.44
C ASP A 220 -5.61 -15.76 -17.45
N PRO A 221 -5.06 -14.77 -16.70
CA PRO A 221 -3.62 -14.52 -16.67
C PRO A 221 -2.82 -15.75 -16.18
N LEU A 222 -3.45 -16.68 -15.46
CA LEU A 222 -2.85 -17.93 -14.99
C LEU A 222 -2.88 -19.04 -16.04
N ALA A 223 -3.63 -18.93 -17.12
CA ALA A 223 -3.70 -19.94 -18.18
C ALA A 223 -2.34 -20.21 -18.86
N LYS A 224 -1.44 -19.21 -18.87
CA LYS A 224 -0.06 -19.34 -19.40
C LYS A 224 0.86 -20.18 -18.51
N PHE A 225 0.40 -20.67 -17.36
CA PHE A 225 1.14 -21.51 -16.44
C PHE A 225 0.45 -22.87 -16.28
N PRO A 226 0.52 -23.76 -17.29
CA PRO A 226 -0.20 -25.04 -17.29
C PRO A 226 0.25 -25.99 -16.18
N GLU A 227 1.45 -25.82 -15.62
CA GLU A 227 1.96 -26.60 -14.50
C GLU A 227 1.26 -26.31 -13.18
N LEU A 228 0.62 -25.15 -13.05
CA LEU A 228 -0.12 -24.78 -11.84
C LEU A 228 -1.51 -25.44 -11.82
N SER A 229 -2.14 -25.44 -10.65
CA SER A 229 -3.53 -25.92 -10.53
C SER A 229 -4.44 -25.12 -11.45
N GLN A 230 -5.15 -25.81 -12.33
CA GLN A 230 -6.11 -25.22 -13.28
C GLN A 230 -7.52 -25.14 -12.67
N PRO A 231 -8.38 -24.20 -13.09
CA PRO A 231 -9.75 -24.13 -12.63
C PRO A 231 -10.55 -25.37 -13.08
N LYS A 232 -11.17 -26.07 -12.12
CA LYS A 232 -11.88 -27.33 -12.35
C LYS A 232 -13.20 -27.44 -11.59
N PHE A 233 -13.45 -26.52 -10.67
CA PHE A 233 -14.57 -26.62 -9.74
C PHE A 233 -15.48 -25.41 -9.84
N ASP A 234 -16.79 -25.64 -9.74
CA ASP A 234 -17.74 -24.62 -9.33
C ASP A 234 -17.61 -24.38 -7.83
N THR A 235 -17.95 -23.17 -7.39
CA THR A 235 -17.69 -22.73 -6.03
C THR A 235 -18.94 -22.27 -5.31
N GLU A 236 -18.93 -22.42 -3.99
CA GLU A 236 -19.94 -21.89 -3.08
C GLU A 236 -19.31 -20.97 -2.04
N THR A 237 -20.08 -20.01 -1.54
CA THR A 237 -19.68 -19.11 -0.46
C THR A 237 -20.51 -19.39 0.78
N VAL A 238 -19.87 -19.71 1.89
CA VAL A 238 -20.52 -20.05 3.15
C VAL A 238 -20.07 -19.10 4.25
N GLN A 239 -21.02 -18.60 5.04
CA GLN A 239 -20.74 -17.81 6.24
C GLN A 239 -20.60 -18.73 7.44
N LEU A 240 -19.59 -18.51 8.27
CA LEU A 240 -19.25 -19.37 9.39
C LEU A 240 -19.15 -18.59 10.70
N ASP A 241 -19.60 -19.24 11.77
CA ASP A 241 -19.33 -18.85 13.14
C ASP A 241 -18.19 -19.70 13.70
N LEU A 242 -17.16 -19.05 14.20
CA LEU A 242 -15.96 -19.70 14.69
C LEU A 242 -15.74 -19.31 16.15
N PRO A 243 -15.88 -20.26 17.10
CA PRO A 243 -15.61 -20.03 18.51
C PRO A 243 -14.09 -20.04 18.78
N LEU A 244 -13.63 -19.09 19.56
CA LEU A 244 -12.30 -19.07 20.13
C LEU A 244 -12.33 -19.75 21.51
N ARG A 245 -11.15 -20.10 22.06
CA ARG A 245 -11.02 -20.85 23.34
C ARG A 245 -11.70 -20.18 24.55
N ASP A 246 -11.88 -18.86 24.51
CA ASP A 246 -12.55 -18.09 25.56
C ASP A 246 -14.06 -17.89 25.31
N GLY A 247 -14.62 -18.60 24.34
CA GLY A 247 -16.03 -18.52 23.95
C GLY A 247 -16.38 -17.33 23.06
N THR A 248 -15.44 -16.46 22.72
CA THR A 248 -15.69 -15.35 21.78
C THR A 248 -16.00 -15.89 20.39
N MET A 249 -17.14 -15.48 19.82
CA MET A 249 -17.54 -15.88 18.50
C MET A 249 -16.99 -14.91 17.45
N THR A 250 -16.21 -15.42 16.51
CA THR A 250 -15.74 -14.67 15.34
C THR A 250 -16.50 -15.10 14.10
N LYS A 251 -16.50 -14.27 13.06
CA LYS A 251 -17.16 -14.49 11.79
C LYS A 251 -16.16 -14.73 10.69
N ALA A 252 -16.45 -15.69 9.84
CA ALA A 252 -15.64 -15.99 8.67
C ALA A 252 -16.51 -16.22 7.43
N THR A 253 -15.91 -16.01 6.27
CA THR A 253 -16.46 -16.39 4.96
C THR A 253 -15.53 -17.42 4.35
N VAL A 254 -16.03 -18.58 3.94
CA VAL A 254 -15.29 -19.56 3.18
C VAL A 254 -15.85 -19.68 1.78
N ILE A 255 -14.95 -19.65 0.78
CA ILE A 255 -15.26 -19.96 -0.63
C ILE A 255 -14.57 -21.27 -0.91
N ARG A 256 -15.35 -22.26 -1.35
CA ARG A 256 -14.85 -23.63 -1.56
C ARG A 256 -15.53 -24.32 -2.75
N PRO A 257 -14.97 -25.40 -3.28
CA PRO A 257 -15.65 -26.22 -4.29
C PRO A 257 -17.01 -26.71 -3.80
N THR A 258 -18.00 -26.73 -4.71
CA THR A 258 -19.33 -27.30 -4.44
C THR A 258 -19.29 -28.84 -4.31
N VAL A 259 -18.30 -29.47 -4.94
CA VAL A 259 -18.10 -30.91 -4.86
C VAL A 259 -17.64 -31.29 -3.45
N PRO A 260 -18.35 -32.22 -2.76
CA PRO A 260 -17.92 -32.69 -1.46
C PRO A 260 -16.50 -33.30 -1.50
N GLY A 261 -15.65 -32.89 -0.55
CA GLY A 261 -14.28 -33.35 -0.49
C GLY A 261 -13.47 -32.62 0.60
N LYS A 262 -12.23 -33.04 0.77
CA LYS A 262 -11.27 -32.37 1.66
C LYS A 262 -10.29 -31.58 0.81
N TYR A 263 -10.14 -30.30 1.13
CA TYR A 263 -9.32 -29.35 0.39
C TYR A 263 -8.28 -28.70 1.29
N PRO A 264 -7.08 -28.41 0.78
CA PRO A 264 -6.16 -27.54 1.50
C PRO A 264 -6.77 -26.15 1.65
N VAL A 265 -6.48 -25.49 2.77
CA VAL A 265 -7.09 -24.20 3.13
C VAL A 265 -6.09 -23.07 3.00
N ILE A 266 -6.51 -22.00 2.38
CA ILE A 266 -5.80 -20.72 2.40
C ILE A 266 -6.58 -19.78 3.33
N LEU A 267 -5.94 -19.36 4.42
CA LEU A 267 -6.54 -18.51 5.46
C LEU A 267 -6.03 -17.08 5.37
N GLU A 268 -6.94 -16.14 5.35
CA GLU A 268 -6.70 -14.72 5.58
C GLU A 268 -7.40 -14.27 6.87
N ARG A 269 -6.71 -13.51 7.74
CA ARG A 269 -7.29 -12.91 8.93
C ARG A 269 -7.10 -11.40 8.85
N THR A 270 -8.18 -10.63 9.05
CA THR A 270 -8.19 -9.19 8.74
C THR A 270 -8.99 -8.38 9.75
N PRO A 271 -8.55 -7.16 10.12
CA PRO A 271 -9.36 -6.20 10.87
C PRO A 271 -10.22 -5.31 9.96
N TYR A 272 -10.03 -5.40 8.64
CA TYR A 272 -10.61 -4.47 7.65
C TYR A 272 -11.98 -4.89 7.12
N GLY A 273 -12.51 -6.02 7.59
CA GLY A 273 -13.79 -6.59 7.16
C GLY A 273 -13.62 -7.68 6.10
N ARG A 274 -13.97 -8.93 6.45
CA ARG A 274 -13.84 -10.12 5.59
C ARG A 274 -14.55 -9.99 4.24
N LYS A 275 -15.63 -9.20 4.18
CA LYS A 275 -16.40 -8.99 2.96
C LYS A 275 -15.61 -8.22 1.89
N LEU A 276 -14.61 -7.42 2.30
CA LEU A 276 -13.76 -6.66 1.38
C LEU A 276 -12.75 -7.54 0.65
N THR A 277 -12.27 -8.60 1.29
CA THR A 277 -11.16 -9.41 0.79
C THR A 277 -11.57 -10.79 0.28
N ALA A 278 -12.73 -11.31 0.71
CA ALA A 278 -13.18 -12.65 0.37
C ALA A 278 -13.32 -12.90 -1.14
N GLY A 279 -13.69 -11.90 -1.94
CA GLY A 279 -13.87 -12.04 -3.38
C GLY A 279 -12.65 -12.59 -4.14
N GLY A 280 -11.44 -12.37 -3.61
CA GLY A 280 -10.20 -12.93 -4.15
C GLY A 280 -10.07 -14.46 -4.04
N GLY A 281 -10.88 -15.08 -3.20
CA GLY A 281 -10.81 -16.51 -2.91
C GLY A 281 -11.31 -17.43 -4.03
N ASP A 282 -12.17 -16.96 -4.91
CA ASP A 282 -12.74 -17.78 -5.99
C ASP A 282 -11.68 -18.34 -6.94
N VAL A 283 -10.62 -17.57 -7.21
CA VAL A 283 -9.49 -18.00 -8.03
C VAL A 283 -8.86 -19.30 -7.46
N TYR A 284 -8.70 -19.37 -6.15
CA TYR A 284 -8.15 -20.53 -5.46
C TYR A 284 -9.19 -21.65 -5.34
N ALA A 285 -10.43 -21.32 -5.01
CA ALA A 285 -11.48 -22.31 -4.82
C ALA A 285 -11.78 -23.08 -6.11
N ARG A 286 -11.86 -22.41 -7.26
CA ARG A 286 -11.95 -23.05 -8.59
C ARG A 286 -10.80 -24.01 -8.88
N ARG A 287 -9.67 -23.85 -8.22
CA ARG A 287 -8.46 -24.65 -8.35
C ARG A 287 -8.31 -25.71 -7.27
N GLY A 288 -9.38 -25.98 -6.50
CA GLY A 288 -9.43 -27.03 -5.49
C GLY A 288 -8.74 -26.65 -4.17
N TYR A 289 -8.95 -25.44 -3.72
CA TYR A 289 -8.67 -24.98 -2.37
C TYR A 289 -9.97 -24.58 -1.67
N ALA A 290 -9.97 -24.50 -0.35
CA ALA A 290 -10.92 -23.70 0.39
C ALA A 290 -10.23 -22.39 0.79
N TYR A 291 -10.79 -21.23 0.42
CA TYR A 291 -10.26 -19.93 0.79
C TYR A 291 -11.14 -19.33 1.88
N MET A 292 -10.55 -19.05 3.02
CA MET A 292 -11.28 -18.57 4.18
C MET A 292 -10.76 -17.21 4.63
N VAL A 293 -11.68 -16.25 4.82
CA VAL A 293 -11.37 -14.94 5.40
C VAL A 293 -12.11 -14.79 6.71
N GLN A 294 -11.37 -14.44 7.77
CA GLN A 294 -11.92 -14.23 9.10
C GLN A 294 -11.77 -12.75 9.52
N ASP A 295 -12.87 -12.14 9.98
CA ASP A 295 -12.78 -10.91 10.76
C ASP A 295 -12.09 -11.24 12.09
N VAL A 296 -11.01 -10.55 12.43
CA VAL A 296 -10.36 -10.74 13.73
C VAL A 296 -11.28 -10.29 14.87
N ARG A 297 -11.00 -10.71 16.08
CA ARG A 297 -11.76 -10.38 17.29
C ARG A 297 -12.14 -8.89 17.36
N GLY A 298 -13.44 -8.59 17.57
CA GLY A 298 -13.94 -7.22 17.76
C GLY A 298 -13.99 -6.35 16.51
N THR A 299 -13.80 -6.93 15.31
CA THR A 299 -13.90 -6.21 14.03
C THR A 299 -14.96 -6.84 13.13
N GLY A 300 -15.43 -6.08 12.14
CA GLY A 300 -16.50 -6.54 11.24
C GLY A 300 -17.72 -7.04 12.01
N ASP A 301 -18.11 -8.28 11.72
CA ASP A 301 -19.23 -8.94 12.43
C ASP A 301 -18.76 -9.82 13.61
N SER A 302 -17.46 -9.91 13.88
CA SER A 302 -16.85 -10.69 14.97
C SER A 302 -17.11 -10.05 16.33
N LYS A 303 -17.39 -10.87 17.34
CA LYS A 303 -17.62 -10.41 18.71
C LYS A 303 -16.30 -10.18 19.45
N GLY A 304 -16.39 -9.61 20.65
CA GLY A 304 -15.28 -9.30 21.51
C GLY A 304 -14.79 -7.85 21.41
N LEU A 305 -13.64 -7.56 22.00
CA LEU A 305 -13.03 -6.24 21.98
C LEU A 305 -11.80 -6.28 21.05
N PHE A 306 -11.74 -5.36 20.13
CA PHE A 306 -10.55 -5.15 19.30
C PHE A 306 -9.49 -4.42 20.13
N ASP A 307 -8.39 -5.09 20.38
CA ASP A 307 -7.17 -4.53 20.94
C ASP A 307 -6.04 -4.91 19.97
N PRO A 308 -5.59 -4.00 19.10
CA PRO A 308 -4.72 -4.34 17.99
C PRO A 308 -3.49 -5.13 18.41
N MET A 309 -3.19 -6.19 17.65
CA MET A 309 -2.04 -7.08 17.82
C MET A 309 -2.07 -7.92 19.14
N PHE A 310 -2.98 -7.62 20.06
CA PHE A 310 -3.20 -8.44 21.25
C PHE A 310 -4.05 -9.66 20.92
N ARG A 311 -3.73 -10.79 21.57
CA ARG A 311 -4.39 -12.11 21.40
C ARG A 311 -4.25 -12.74 20.03
N GLU A 312 -3.67 -12.09 19.03
CA GLU A 312 -3.57 -12.60 17.65
C GLU A 312 -2.83 -13.93 17.58
N ARG A 313 -1.88 -14.18 18.47
CA ARG A 313 -1.18 -15.46 18.60
C ARG A 313 -2.16 -16.58 18.94
N LYS A 314 -2.91 -16.41 20.05
CA LYS A 314 -3.87 -17.41 20.55
C LYS A 314 -5.06 -17.56 19.64
N ASP A 315 -5.63 -16.44 19.18
CA ASP A 315 -6.78 -16.44 18.27
C ASP A 315 -6.42 -17.05 16.91
N GLY A 316 -5.19 -16.82 16.43
CA GLY A 316 -4.67 -17.45 15.22
C GLY A 316 -4.52 -18.96 15.36
N TYR A 317 -3.97 -19.42 16.49
CA TYR A 317 -3.89 -20.85 16.80
C TYR A 317 -5.28 -21.49 16.83
N ASP A 318 -6.24 -20.92 17.58
CA ASP A 318 -7.60 -21.44 17.69
C ASP A 318 -8.32 -21.50 16.36
N THR A 319 -8.11 -20.48 15.52
CA THR A 319 -8.67 -20.44 14.16
C THR A 319 -8.14 -21.61 13.32
N ILE A 320 -6.83 -21.84 13.33
CA ILE A 320 -6.19 -22.92 12.58
C ILE A 320 -6.63 -24.28 13.13
N ASP A 321 -6.70 -24.43 14.44
CA ASP A 321 -7.17 -25.66 15.11
C ASP A 321 -8.62 -25.97 14.72
N TRP A 322 -9.50 -24.97 14.76
CA TRP A 322 -10.90 -25.14 14.34
C TRP A 322 -11.02 -25.54 12.87
N ILE A 323 -10.28 -24.88 11.96
CA ILE A 323 -10.29 -25.20 10.52
C ILE A 323 -9.82 -26.63 10.29
N SER A 324 -8.75 -27.06 10.97
CA SER A 324 -8.15 -28.39 10.80
C SER A 324 -9.11 -29.53 11.13
N LYS A 325 -10.14 -29.28 11.93
CA LYS A 325 -11.17 -30.24 12.34
C LYS A 325 -12.41 -30.26 11.44
N GLN A 326 -12.48 -29.37 10.45
CA GLN A 326 -13.63 -29.32 9.54
C GLN A 326 -13.61 -30.47 8.54
N ALA A 327 -14.80 -31.01 8.24
CA ALA A 327 -14.94 -32.13 7.31
C ALA A 327 -14.42 -31.82 5.89
N TRP A 328 -14.40 -30.56 5.51
CA TRP A 328 -13.92 -30.07 4.21
C TRP A 328 -12.41 -29.70 4.19
N CYS A 329 -11.71 -29.77 5.31
CA CYS A 329 -10.26 -29.49 5.40
C CYS A 329 -9.45 -30.79 5.31
N ASP A 330 -8.37 -30.77 4.51
CA ASP A 330 -7.43 -31.91 4.40
C ASP A 330 -6.30 -31.91 5.45
N GLY A 331 -6.28 -30.91 6.33
CA GLY A 331 -5.26 -30.72 7.36
C GLY A 331 -4.05 -29.88 6.93
N ASN A 332 -4.02 -29.38 5.68
CA ASN A 332 -2.98 -28.49 5.20
C ASN A 332 -3.51 -27.05 5.09
N ILE A 333 -2.97 -26.14 5.91
CA ILE A 333 -3.39 -24.75 5.97
C ILE A 333 -2.20 -23.86 5.62
N GLY A 334 -2.40 -22.94 4.69
CA GLY A 334 -1.49 -21.84 4.41
C GLY A 334 -2.14 -20.50 4.76
N MET A 335 -1.34 -19.47 4.98
CA MET A 335 -1.89 -18.12 5.22
C MET A 335 -1.35 -17.15 4.19
N ILE A 336 -2.15 -16.12 3.90
CA ILE A 336 -1.81 -14.97 3.06
C ILE A 336 -2.46 -13.71 3.63
N GLY A 337 -1.92 -12.55 3.32
CA GLY A 337 -2.49 -11.26 3.69
C GLY A 337 -1.44 -10.19 3.85
N ALA A 338 -1.88 -8.94 3.69
CA ALA A 338 -1.04 -7.76 3.73
C ALA A 338 -1.22 -6.98 5.03
N SER A 339 -0.18 -6.19 5.40
CA SER A 339 -0.26 -5.28 6.54
C SER A 339 -0.54 -6.03 7.84
N TYR A 340 -1.60 -5.68 8.54
CA TYR A 340 -2.09 -6.44 9.70
C TYR A 340 -2.29 -7.93 9.36
N GLY A 341 -2.82 -8.23 8.14
CA GLY A 341 -2.94 -9.59 7.62
C GLY A 341 -1.59 -10.30 7.45
N GLY A 342 -0.50 -9.56 7.28
CA GLY A 342 0.87 -10.08 7.31
C GLY A 342 1.34 -10.40 8.74
N PHE A 343 1.07 -9.50 9.67
CA PHE A 343 1.41 -9.68 11.09
C PHE A 343 0.76 -10.92 11.72
N VAL A 344 -0.56 -11.13 11.50
CA VAL A 344 -1.29 -12.25 12.12
C VAL A 344 -0.79 -13.61 11.66
N GLN A 345 -0.12 -13.69 10.51
CA GLN A 345 0.52 -14.92 10.04
C GLN A 345 1.73 -15.28 10.91
N TRP A 346 2.56 -14.29 11.25
CA TRP A 346 3.70 -14.48 12.15
C TRP A 346 3.23 -14.80 13.57
N ALA A 347 2.20 -14.10 14.03
CA ALA A 347 1.59 -14.36 15.33
C ALA A 347 1.08 -15.82 15.44
N ALA A 348 0.47 -16.35 14.39
CA ALA A 348 0.05 -17.74 14.34
C ALA A 348 1.24 -18.72 14.19
N ALA A 349 2.25 -18.36 13.37
CA ALA A 349 3.39 -19.24 13.09
C ALA A 349 4.26 -19.54 14.31
N VAL A 350 4.41 -18.58 15.23
CA VAL A 350 5.18 -18.78 16.48
C VAL A 350 4.48 -19.68 17.50
N GLU A 351 3.20 -20.00 17.30
CA GLU A 351 2.45 -20.96 18.13
C GLU A 351 2.58 -22.42 17.62
N HIS A 352 3.25 -22.65 16.49
CA HIS A 352 3.62 -23.97 15.95
C HIS A 352 2.47 -24.94 15.73
N HIS A 353 1.28 -24.47 15.31
CA HIS A 353 0.19 -25.39 15.01
C HIS A 353 0.57 -26.34 13.84
N PRO A 354 0.42 -27.69 13.98
CA PRO A 354 0.94 -28.65 12.99
C PRO A 354 0.24 -28.56 11.63
N ALA A 355 -0.99 -28.06 11.57
CA ALA A 355 -1.72 -27.87 10.32
C ALA A 355 -1.22 -26.66 9.51
N LEU A 356 -0.54 -25.68 10.12
CA LEU A 356 0.01 -24.53 9.40
C LEU A 356 1.29 -24.92 8.66
N LYS A 357 1.24 -24.92 7.33
CA LYS A 357 2.33 -25.43 6.48
C LYS A 357 3.19 -24.33 5.86
N CYS A 358 2.61 -23.19 5.53
CA CYS A 358 3.33 -22.06 4.88
C CYS A 358 2.58 -20.74 5.05
N ILE A 359 3.31 -19.63 4.85
CA ILE A 359 2.76 -18.28 4.93
C ILE A 359 3.27 -17.38 3.81
N ILE A 360 2.47 -16.37 3.43
CA ILE A 360 2.85 -15.27 2.51
C ILE A 360 2.57 -13.93 3.23
N PRO A 361 3.43 -13.51 4.16
CA PRO A 361 3.29 -12.21 4.81
C PRO A 361 3.73 -11.08 3.88
N GLN A 362 2.78 -10.20 3.54
CA GLN A 362 3.00 -9.08 2.64
C GLN A 362 2.99 -7.78 3.44
N VAL A 363 3.93 -6.86 3.16
CA VAL A 363 4.03 -5.54 3.81
C VAL A 363 3.73 -5.63 5.31
N SER A 364 4.40 -6.57 5.98
CA SER A 364 4.05 -7.00 7.33
C SER A 364 4.71 -6.15 8.40
N PRO A 365 3.97 -5.63 9.38
CA PRO A 365 4.55 -5.06 10.60
C PRO A 365 5.49 -6.04 11.32
N PRO A 366 6.41 -5.53 12.17
CA PRO A 366 7.34 -6.37 12.93
C PRO A 366 6.66 -7.11 14.08
N SER A 367 7.35 -8.12 14.59
CA SER A 367 6.98 -8.90 15.76
C SER A 367 7.11 -8.13 17.11
N SER A 368 7.34 -6.83 17.07
CA SER A 368 7.42 -5.97 18.26
C SER A 368 6.87 -4.57 17.98
N ALA A 369 5.99 -4.10 18.85
CA ALA A 369 5.36 -2.78 18.82
C ALA A 369 6.34 -1.59 18.90
N MET A 370 7.57 -1.85 19.33
CA MET A 370 8.58 -0.81 19.52
C MET A 370 9.49 -0.60 18.31
N TRP A 371 9.15 -1.19 17.15
CA TRP A 371 9.97 -1.12 15.95
C TRP A 371 9.28 -0.58 14.70
N ASN A 372 7.99 -0.22 14.80
CA ASN A 372 7.27 0.44 13.71
C ASN A 372 6.03 1.16 14.22
N ILE A 373 4.94 0.42 14.46
CA ILE A 373 3.65 0.89 14.93
C ILE A 373 3.42 0.31 16.33
N PRO A 374 3.03 1.11 17.32
CA PRO A 374 2.93 2.57 17.30
C PRO A 374 4.26 3.29 17.55
N TYR A 375 5.33 2.58 17.84
CA TYR A 375 6.64 3.17 18.13
C TYR A 375 7.73 2.58 17.24
N GLU A 376 8.57 3.42 16.65
CA GLU A 376 9.81 2.98 16.02
C GLU A 376 11.01 3.42 16.89
N ASN A 377 11.65 2.44 17.52
CA ASN A 377 12.78 2.63 18.42
C ASN A 377 12.50 3.72 19.51
N GLY A 378 11.30 3.65 20.09
CA GLY A 378 10.80 4.57 21.12
C GLY A 378 10.18 5.88 20.59
N VAL A 379 10.26 6.16 19.32
CA VAL A 379 9.62 7.33 18.68
C VAL A 379 8.20 6.96 18.27
N LEU A 380 7.20 7.69 18.80
CA LEU A 380 5.80 7.49 18.44
C LEU A 380 5.54 7.93 17.00
N THR A 381 5.01 7.03 16.18
CA THR A 381 4.45 7.38 14.87
C THR A 381 3.11 8.10 15.08
N LEU A 382 2.90 9.25 14.45
CA LEU A 382 1.75 10.08 14.75
C LEU A 382 0.69 10.04 13.65
N LEU A 383 1.07 10.48 12.45
CA LEU A 383 0.11 10.60 11.35
C LEU A 383 -0.42 9.24 10.90
N SER A 384 0.46 8.26 10.72
CA SER A 384 0.07 6.92 10.28
C SER A 384 -0.79 6.19 11.30
N ASP A 385 -0.50 6.33 12.60
CA ASP A 385 -1.30 5.70 13.65
C ASP A 385 -2.71 6.27 13.70
N LEU A 386 -2.84 7.61 13.73
CA LEU A 386 -4.15 8.26 13.75
C LEU A 386 -4.93 7.99 12.47
N TRP A 387 -4.26 7.98 11.30
CA TRP A 387 -4.88 7.62 10.05
C TRP A 387 -5.41 6.17 10.07
N TRP A 388 -4.61 5.22 10.55
CA TRP A 388 -5.02 3.83 10.66
C TRP A 388 -6.19 3.62 11.63
N LEU A 389 -6.19 4.33 12.78
CA LEU A 389 -7.28 4.29 13.75
C LEU A 389 -8.60 4.79 13.16
N ARG A 390 -8.56 5.73 12.22
CA ARG A 390 -9.76 6.15 11.48
C ARG A 390 -10.39 5.00 10.70
N ILE A 391 -9.59 4.04 10.24
CA ILE A 391 -10.09 2.86 9.51
C ILE A 391 -10.65 1.83 10.49
N VAL A 392 -9.94 1.50 11.56
CA VAL A 392 -10.22 0.32 12.39
C VAL A 392 -11.02 0.61 13.66
N ASP A 393 -11.02 1.85 14.17
CA ASP A 393 -11.71 2.25 15.41
C ASP A 393 -12.83 3.28 15.17
N ASN A 394 -13.23 3.49 13.92
CA ASN A 394 -14.27 4.46 13.57
C ASN A 394 -15.65 3.98 14.02
N PRO A 395 -16.34 4.70 14.93
CA PRO A 395 -17.67 4.32 15.41
C PRO A 395 -18.76 4.39 14.34
N ARG A 396 -18.51 5.06 13.21
CA ARG A 396 -19.43 5.14 12.05
C ARG A 396 -19.31 3.95 11.11
N GLY A 397 -18.43 3.00 11.41
CA GLY A 397 -18.13 1.84 10.58
C GLY A 397 -16.81 1.94 9.84
N GLN A 398 -16.27 0.78 9.46
CA GLN A 398 -15.01 0.68 8.74
C GLN A 398 -15.23 1.09 7.28
N ASN A 399 -14.63 2.19 6.86
CA ASN A 399 -14.61 2.59 5.45
C ASN A 399 -13.19 3.03 5.05
N MET A 400 -12.45 2.09 4.50
CA MET A 400 -11.07 2.30 4.07
C MET A 400 -10.97 3.35 2.95
N LEU A 401 -11.94 3.40 2.04
CA LEU A 401 -11.91 4.32 0.89
C LEU A 401 -12.18 5.78 1.30
N THR A 402 -13.09 6.01 2.24
CA THR A 402 -13.36 7.37 2.72
C THR A 402 -12.31 7.85 3.71
N ALA A 403 -11.72 6.96 4.50
CA ALA A 403 -10.64 7.30 5.44
C ALA A 403 -9.41 7.90 4.75
N LEU A 404 -9.13 7.47 3.52
CA LEU A 404 -8.01 8.00 2.72
C LEU A 404 -8.19 9.48 2.35
N ASN A 405 -9.43 9.94 2.16
CA ASN A 405 -9.73 11.29 1.65
C ASN A 405 -10.10 12.31 2.75
N GLU A 406 -10.35 11.87 3.97
CA GLU A 406 -10.98 12.71 5.01
C GLU A 406 -10.04 13.35 6.02
N ILE A 407 -8.71 13.12 5.97
CA ILE A 407 -7.77 13.85 6.84
C ILE A 407 -7.51 15.24 6.25
N THR A 408 -8.49 16.12 6.38
CA THR A 408 -8.40 17.49 5.87
C THR A 408 -7.84 18.46 6.91
N ASN A 409 -7.94 18.16 8.20
CA ASN A 409 -7.50 19.05 9.27
C ASN A 409 -6.15 18.60 9.89
N LEU A 410 -5.08 18.66 9.11
CA LEU A 410 -3.73 18.35 9.63
C LEU A 410 -3.30 19.22 10.82
N LYS A 411 -3.93 20.38 11.06
CA LYS A 411 -3.64 21.21 12.24
C LYS A 411 -3.95 20.50 13.55
N GLY A 412 -4.87 19.53 13.54
CA GLY A 412 -5.13 18.66 14.70
C GLY A 412 -3.89 17.90 15.21
N LEU A 413 -2.91 17.64 14.35
CA LEU A 413 -1.64 16.98 14.73
C LEU A 413 -0.75 17.87 15.63
N LEU A 414 -0.97 19.19 15.66
CA LEU A 414 -0.27 20.10 16.58
C LEU A 414 -0.81 20.04 18.01
N THR A 415 -1.91 19.35 18.25
CA THR A 415 -2.58 19.28 19.57
C THR A 415 -1.66 18.70 20.64
N LEU A 416 -1.64 19.36 21.79
CA LEU A 416 -1.07 18.86 23.03
C LEU A 416 -2.07 19.09 24.17
N PRO A 417 -2.14 18.21 25.15
CA PRO A 417 -1.44 16.93 25.23
C PRO A 417 -1.90 15.95 24.12
N LEU A 418 -1.05 14.97 23.76
CA LEU A 418 -1.32 14.04 22.67
C LEU A 418 -2.56 13.17 22.88
N GLU A 419 -3.00 12.97 24.12
CA GLU A 419 -4.25 12.26 24.43
C GLU A 419 -5.51 12.93 23.87
N LYS A 420 -5.40 14.19 23.37
CA LYS A 420 -6.50 14.95 22.75
C LYS A 420 -6.37 15.05 21.23
N ALA A 421 -5.33 14.43 20.65
CA ALA A 421 -5.05 14.57 19.22
C ALA A 421 -6.05 13.79 18.36
N ASP A 422 -6.52 12.65 18.83
CA ASP A 422 -7.53 11.81 18.16
C ASP A 422 -8.87 12.53 18.02
N ASP A 423 -9.40 13.12 19.10
CA ASP A 423 -10.64 13.90 19.02
C ASP A 423 -10.54 15.04 17.99
N LYS A 424 -9.43 15.76 17.97
CA LYS A 424 -9.19 16.87 17.05
C LYS A 424 -9.01 16.46 15.59
N LEU A 425 -8.39 15.31 15.36
CA LEU A 425 -8.10 14.81 14.02
C LEU A 425 -9.20 13.90 13.48
N LEU A 426 -9.68 12.96 14.31
CA LEU A 426 -10.62 11.91 13.91
C LEU A 426 -12.08 12.34 14.13
N GLY A 427 -12.34 13.29 15.01
CA GLY A 427 -13.68 13.70 15.44
C GLY A 427 -14.34 12.70 16.41
N PHE A 428 -13.54 11.83 17.03
CA PHE A 428 -13.97 10.91 18.09
C PHE A 428 -12.77 10.51 18.98
N ASN A 429 -13.07 10.12 20.22
CA ASN A 429 -12.06 9.63 21.16
C ASN A 429 -11.81 8.13 20.93
N SER A 430 -10.58 7.79 20.54
CA SER A 430 -10.15 6.42 20.30
C SER A 430 -9.60 5.78 21.58
N LYS A 431 -10.22 4.67 22.00
CA LYS A 431 -9.69 3.87 23.13
C LYS A 431 -8.35 3.22 22.75
N ILE A 432 -8.13 2.94 21.49
CA ILE A 432 -6.89 2.35 20.98
C ILE A 432 -5.76 3.40 21.06
N TRP A 433 -6.04 4.65 20.67
CA TRP A 433 -5.07 5.74 20.79
C TRP A 433 -4.60 5.92 22.23
N SER A 434 -5.54 5.96 23.18
CA SER A 434 -5.21 6.04 24.62
C SER A 434 -4.29 4.89 25.04
N LYS A 435 -4.55 3.64 24.60
CA LYS A 435 -3.70 2.48 24.89
C LYS A 435 -2.31 2.60 24.25
N PHE A 436 -2.21 3.12 23.03
CA PHE A 436 -0.93 3.36 22.38
C PHE A 436 -0.07 4.32 23.21
N LEU A 437 -0.64 5.41 23.67
CA LEU A 437 0.06 6.38 24.52
C LEU A 437 0.41 5.85 25.92
N GLU A 438 -0.40 4.95 26.50
CA GLU A 438 -0.13 4.30 27.79
C GLU A 438 0.97 3.24 27.70
N ARG A 439 1.05 2.54 26.56
CA ARG A 439 1.97 1.44 26.33
C ARG A 439 3.27 1.90 25.66
N ASP A 440 3.92 2.89 26.23
CA ASP A 440 5.08 3.61 25.69
C ASP A 440 6.41 2.84 25.67
N ASN A 441 6.44 1.60 26.18
CA ASN A 441 7.66 0.77 26.24
C ASN A 441 7.36 -0.72 26.04
N SER A 442 8.38 -1.53 25.72
CA SER A 442 8.23 -2.94 25.32
C SER A 442 7.57 -3.82 26.39
N THR A 443 7.77 -3.54 27.68
CA THR A 443 7.18 -4.36 28.75
C THR A 443 5.66 -4.26 28.84
N LYS A 444 5.09 -3.24 28.23
CA LYS A 444 3.63 -3.01 28.16
C LYS A 444 2.96 -3.68 26.94
N TRP A 445 3.73 -4.42 26.13
CA TRP A 445 3.28 -5.14 24.96
C TRP A 445 3.57 -6.65 25.02
N PRO A 446 3.22 -7.36 26.09
CA PRO A 446 3.68 -8.73 26.32
C PRO A 446 3.20 -9.73 25.25
N GLU A 447 2.09 -9.46 24.58
CA GLU A 447 1.57 -10.36 23.53
C GLU A 447 2.08 -9.97 22.14
N TRP A 448 2.50 -8.72 21.93
CA TRP A 448 3.04 -8.26 20.64
C TRP A 448 4.57 -8.36 20.57
N ASP A 449 5.29 -8.36 21.68
CA ASP A 449 6.75 -8.49 21.66
C ASP A 449 7.15 -9.99 21.69
N PHE A 450 7.22 -10.60 20.48
CA PHE A 450 7.60 -12.00 20.31
C PHE A 450 8.82 -12.20 19.39
N ASP A 451 9.71 -11.22 19.28
CA ASP A 451 10.96 -11.26 18.52
C ASP A 451 11.79 -12.52 18.81
N SER A 452 11.87 -12.93 20.07
CA SER A 452 12.59 -14.13 20.48
C SER A 452 12.00 -15.43 19.92
N LEU A 453 10.66 -15.48 19.75
CA LEU A 453 9.96 -16.64 19.22
C LEU A 453 10.09 -16.75 17.70
N MET A 454 10.35 -15.67 16.99
CA MET A 454 10.52 -15.67 15.53
C MET A 454 11.63 -16.64 15.07
N LYS A 455 12.68 -16.81 15.88
CA LYS A 455 13.77 -17.78 15.60
C LYS A 455 13.34 -19.23 15.66
N THR A 456 12.20 -19.52 16.27
CA THR A 456 11.66 -20.89 16.39
C THR A 456 10.80 -21.30 15.20
N VAL A 457 10.37 -20.37 14.37
CA VAL A 457 9.53 -20.64 13.18
C VAL A 457 10.28 -21.48 12.17
N LYS A 458 9.69 -22.62 11.76
CA LYS A 458 10.29 -23.60 10.83
C LYS A 458 9.52 -23.75 9.52
N ILE A 459 8.32 -23.19 9.44
CA ILE A 459 7.52 -23.24 8.21
C ILE A 459 8.09 -22.33 7.13
N PRO A 460 7.85 -22.65 5.84
CA PRO A 460 8.19 -21.79 4.73
C PRO A 460 7.46 -20.43 4.80
N ALA A 461 8.15 -19.33 4.45
CA ALA A 461 7.55 -18.03 4.30
C ALA A 461 8.02 -17.31 3.02
N PHE A 462 7.08 -16.66 2.34
CA PHE A 462 7.35 -15.80 1.19
C PHE A 462 7.07 -14.36 1.58
N HIS A 463 8.10 -13.62 1.95
CA HIS A 463 8.04 -12.23 2.33
C HIS A 463 7.93 -11.33 1.10
N ILE A 464 7.01 -10.37 1.10
CA ILE A 464 6.87 -9.38 0.03
C ILE A 464 6.74 -8.00 0.66
N SER A 465 7.53 -7.03 0.19
CA SER A 465 7.43 -5.65 0.63
C SER A 465 7.95 -4.68 -0.43
N GLY A 466 7.89 -3.40 -0.13
CA GLY A 466 8.37 -2.34 -1.01
C GLY A 466 9.37 -1.43 -0.32
N TRP A 467 10.31 -0.87 -1.08
CA TRP A 467 11.29 0.10 -0.55
C TRP A 467 10.65 1.34 0.08
N PHE A 468 9.39 1.63 -0.27
CA PHE A 468 8.62 2.77 0.22
C PHE A 468 7.44 2.37 1.09
N ASP A 469 7.38 1.12 1.50
CA ASP A 469 6.37 0.60 2.42
C ASP A 469 6.60 1.14 3.84
N GLY A 470 5.54 1.61 4.49
CA GLY A 470 5.60 2.05 5.88
C GLY A 470 5.97 0.94 6.87
N ASP A 471 5.69 -0.32 6.52
CA ASP A 471 5.97 -1.51 7.33
C ASP A 471 7.24 -2.27 6.89
N GLU A 472 8.06 -1.71 5.98
CA GLU A 472 9.26 -2.36 5.44
C GLU A 472 10.19 -2.88 6.56
N ILE A 473 10.43 -2.08 7.60
CA ILE A 473 11.25 -2.46 8.75
C ILE A 473 10.76 -3.77 9.42
N GLY A 474 9.46 -4.05 9.35
CA GLY A 474 8.89 -5.31 9.82
C GLY A 474 9.32 -6.48 8.96
N THR A 475 9.22 -6.34 7.63
CA THR A 475 9.70 -7.37 6.70
C THR A 475 11.19 -7.63 6.88
N GLN A 476 12.02 -6.57 6.97
CA GLN A 476 13.47 -6.65 7.25
C GLN A 476 13.75 -7.44 8.53
N ARG A 477 13.11 -7.08 9.64
CA ARG A 477 13.35 -7.72 10.95
C ARG A 477 12.86 -9.17 10.98
N ASN A 478 11.65 -9.42 10.45
CA ASN A 478 11.07 -10.76 10.42
C ASN A 478 11.94 -11.71 9.59
N TRP A 479 12.44 -11.27 8.43
CA TRP A 479 13.40 -12.02 7.63
C TRP A 479 14.66 -12.40 8.44
N HIS A 480 15.29 -11.40 9.08
CA HIS A 480 16.51 -11.62 9.84
C HIS A 480 16.31 -12.57 11.03
N PHE A 481 15.22 -12.45 11.78
CA PHE A 481 14.95 -13.33 12.92
C PHE A 481 14.74 -14.78 12.50
N VAL A 482 13.91 -15.01 11.50
CA VAL A 482 13.61 -16.36 11.04
C VAL A 482 14.87 -17.01 10.43
N ARG A 483 15.65 -16.27 9.68
CA ARG A 483 16.94 -16.72 9.13
C ARG A 483 17.95 -17.03 10.24
N ALA A 484 18.05 -16.18 11.27
CA ALA A 484 18.90 -16.40 12.44
C ALA A 484 18.50 -17.66 13.22
N GLY A 485 17.23 -18.10 13.15
CA GLY A 485 16.74 -19.38 13.65
C GLY A 485 17.11 -20.60 12.79
N GLY A 486 17.86 -20.40 11.70
CA GLY A 486 18.29 -21.46 10.77
C GLY A 486 17.23 -21.92 9.77
N ASN A 487 16.12 -21.19 9.64
CA ASN A 487 15.09 -21.53 8.66
C ASN A 487 15.45 -21.01 7.26
N ASN A 488 15.92 -21.92 6.40
CA ASN A 488 16.32 -21.62 5.02
C ASN A 488 15.17 -21.75 4.00
N LYS A 489 13.96 -22.09 4.44
CA LYS A 489 12.76 -22.16 3.59
C LYS A 489 12.09 -20.78 3.51
N GLN A 490 12.87 -19.76 3.20
CA GLN A 490 12.45 -18.39 3.14
C GLN A 490 12.66 -17.82 1.73
N TRP A 491 11.68 -17.07 1.22
CA TRP A 491 11.76 -16.30 -0.02
C TRP A 491 11.44 -14.84 0.30
N LEU A 492 12.09 -13.93 -0.42
CA LEU A 492 11.96 -12.49 -0.20
C LEU A 492 11.83 -11.77 -1.55
N MET A 493 10.86 -10.88 -1.64
CA MET A 493 10.70 -9.98 -2.78
C MET A 493 10.58 -8.53 -2.30
N TYR A 494 11.45 -7.67 -2.81
CA TYR A 494 11.41 -6.23 -2.59
C TYR A 494 11.24 -5.48 -3.90
N GLY A 495 10.10 -4.79 -4.09
CA GLY A 495 9.85 -3.90 -5.22
C GLY A 495 10.03 -2.42 -4.88
N PRO A 496 9.95 -1.52 -5.86
CA PRO A 496 9.99 -0.07 -5.64
C PRO A 496 8.58 0.44 -5.28
N TRP A 497 7.92 -0.22 -4.32
CA TRP A 497 6.51 -0.05 -4.00
C TRP A 497 6.30 0.63 -2.65
N THR A 498 5.11 1.22 -2.48
CA THR A 498 4.58 1.69 -1.21
C THR A 498 3.89 0.56 -0.44
N HIS A 499 3.17 0.90 0.63
CA HIS A 499 2.30 -0.02 1.36
C HIS A 499 1.22 -0.66 0.44
N PHE A 500 0.77 0.07 -0.58
CA PHE A 500 -0.05 -0.48 -1.68
C PHE A 500 0.85 -1.09 -2.75
N PHE A 501 1.54 -2.17 -2.36
CA PHE A 501 2.58 -2.80 -3.19
C PHE A 501 2.05 -3.31 -4.53
N ASN A 502 2.92 -3.29 -5.55
CA ASN A 502 2.67 -3.83 -6.89
C ASN A 502 1.43 -3.24 -7.62
N THR A 503 1.05 -2.00 -7.30
CA THR A 503 -0.13 -1.35 -7.91
C THR A 503 0.24 -0.31 -8.95
N THR A 504 1.41 0.31 -8.85
CA THR A 504 1.90 1.34 -9.77
C THR A 504 3.41 1.26 -9.95
N SER A 505 3.88 1.57 -11.18
CA SER A 505 5.31 1.76 -11.46
C SER A 505 5.82 3.14 -11.06
N LYS A 506 4.92 4.03 -10.63
CA LYS A 506 5.25 5.43 -10.34
C LYS A 506 5.13 5.72 -8.87
N MET A 507 6.05 6.55 -8.40
CA MET A 507 6.02 7.11 -7.08
C MET A 507 6.37 8.60 -7.15
N GLY A 508 5.38 9.44 -6.87
CA GLY A 508 5.53 10.87 -7.07
C GLY A 508 5.93 11.17 -8.51
N ASN A 509 7.02 11.89 -8.68
CA ASN A 509 7.59 12.25 -9.98
C ASN A 509 8.61 11.22 -10.53
N VAL A 510 8.78 10.07 -9.88
CA VAL A 510 9.67 8.99 -10.33
C VAL A 510 8.88 7.87 -10.97
N ASP A 511 9.24 7.51 -12.21
CA ASP A 511 8.74 6.33 -12.91
C ASP A 511 9.83 5.26 -12.95
N PHE A 512 9.58 4.12 -12.31
CA PHE A 512 10.50 2.99 -12.27
C PHE A 512 10.38 2.07 -13.50
N GLY A 513 9.44 2.36 -14.39
CA GLY A 513 9.20 1.57 -15.61
C GLY A 513 8.24 0.40 -15.40
N ASN A 514 7.77 -0.16 -16.52
CA ASN A 514 6.75 -1.22 -16.48
C ASN A 514 7.20 -2.48 -15.73
N ASP A 515 8.51 -2.79 -15.75
CA ASP A 515 9.06 -3.96 -15.06
C ASP A 515 8.97 -3.86 -13.53
N ALA A 516 8.68 -2.67 -12.99
CA ALA A 516 8.42 -2.48 -11.57
C ALA A 516 7.17 -3.23 -11.09
N ILE A 517 6.22 -3.51 -12.00
CA ILE A 517 5.02 -4.28 -11.71
C ILE A 517 5.24 -5.72 -12.17
N VAL A 518 4.99 -6.66 -11.27
CA VAL A 518 5.19 -8.09 -11.51
C VAL A 518 3.89 -8.87 -11.36
N GLU A 519 3.79 -9.98 -12.07
CA GLU A 519 2.68 -10.91 -11.93
C GLU A 519 2.90 -11.75 -10.67
N LEU A 520 2.06 -11.57 -9.64
CA LEU A 520 2.16 -12.23 -8.35
C LEU A 520 1.23 -13.44 -8.19
N ASP A 521 0.11 -13.49 -8.91
CA ASP A 521 -0.91 -14.51 -8.70
C ASP A 521 -0.37 -15.91 -9.01
N SER A 522 0.46 -16.06 -10.08
CA SER A 522 1.12 -17.34 -10.37
C SER A 522 2.15 -17.74 -9.29
N GLN A 523 2.81 -16.74 -8.68
CA GLN A 523 3.78 -17.00 -7.61
C GLN A 523 3.07 -17.47 -6.33
N TYR A 524 1.92 -16.85 -6.00
CA TYR A 524 1.08 -17.30 -4.88
C TYR A 524 0.52 -18.70 -5.10
N LEU A 525 -0.02 -18.95 -6.29
CA LEU A 525 -0.56 -20.26 -6.63
C LEU A 525 0.54 -21.33 -6.65
N ARG A 526 1.73 -21.02 -7.21
CA ARG A 526 2.92 -21.88 -7.19
C ARG A 526 3.34 -22.21 -5.76
N TRP A 527 3.31 -21.22 -4.87
CA TRP A 527 3.62 -21.36 -3.45
C TRP A 527 2.67 -22.35 -2.78
N PHE A 528 1.36 -22.13 -2.92
CA PHE A 528 0.36 -23.00 -2.30
C PHE A 528 0.29 -24.39 -2.95
N ASP A 529 0.42 -24.50 -4.27
CA ASP A 529 0.51 -25.80 -4.95
C ASP A 529 1.68 -26.63 -4.42
N THR A 530 2.84 -25.99 -4.17
CA THR A 530 4.01 -26.70 -3.62
C THR A 530 3.78 -27.13 -2.18
N TRP A 531 3.42 -26.19 -1.30
CA TRP A 531 3.44 -26.46 0.15
C TRP A 531 2.17 -27.07 0.70
N LEU A 532 1.03 -26.90 0.07
CA LEU A 532 -0.25 -27.43 0.52
C LEU A 532 -0.67 -28.69 -0.25
N LYS A 533 -0.34 -28.77 -1.54
CA LYS A 533 -0.69 -29.91 -2.40
C LYS A 533 0.48 -30.84 -2.71
N GLY A 534 1.70 -30.48 -2.32
CA GLY A 534 2.91 -31.28 -2.61
C GLY A 534 3.26 -31.39 -4.09
N LYS A 535 2.82 -30.41 -4.93
CA LYS A 535 3.08 -30.45 -6.36
C LYS A 535 4.48 -29.93 -6.72
N GLU A 536 5.11 -30.57 -7.68
CA GLU A 536 6.37 -30.12 -8.29
C GLU A 536 6.09 -29.09 -9.41
N VAL A 537 5.83 -27.84 -9.03
CA VAL A 537 5.46 -26.75 -9.95
C VAL A 537 6.60 -25.75 -10.17
N GLY A 538 7.83 -26.17 -9.97
CA GLY A 538 9.03 -25.38 -10.29
C GLY A 538 9.40 -24.32 -9.25
N LEU A 539 8.90 -24.38 -8.00
CA LEU A 539 9.29 -23.44 -6.94
C LEU A 539 10.81 -23.43 -6.69
N GLY A 540 11.49 -24.55 -6.87
CA GLY A 540 12.95 -24.65 -6.74
C GLY A 540 13.75 -23.82 -7.74
N LYS A 541 13.12 -23.39 -8.84
CA LYS A 541 13.70 -22.50 -9.86
C LYS A 541 13.45 -21.01 -9.55
N VAL A 542 12.56 -20.71 -8.60
CA VAL A 542 12.29 -19.33 -8.18
C VAL A 542 13.42 -18.87 -7.26
N PRO A 543 14.09 -17.76 -7.56
CA PRO A 543 15.15 -17.21 -6.73
C PRO A 543 14.68 -16.97 -5.29
N LYS A 544 15.55 -17.25 -4.31
CA LYS A 544 15.23 -17.04 -2.89
C LYS A 544 14.99 -15.57 -2.56
N VAL A 545 15.72 -14.70 -3.22
CA VAL A 545 15.63 -13.25 -3.05
C VAL A 545 15.54 -12.61 -4.42
N ARG A 546 14.51 -11.79 -4.62
CA ARG A 546 14.37 -10.87 -5.74
C ARG A 546 14.22 -9.45 -5.21
N TYR A 547 15.01 -8.54 -5.72
CA TYR A 547 14.94 -7.15 -5.30
C TYR A 547 15.10 -6.20 -6.49
N PHE A 548 14.38 -5.11 -6.45
CA PHE A 548 14.43 -4.09 -7.50
C PHE A 548 15.52 -3.07 -7.16
N ALA A 549 16.53 -2.94 -8.01
CA ALA A 549 17.56 -1.93 -7.87
C ALA A 549 17.09 -0.61 -8.49
N MET A 550 16.76 0.36 -7.64
CA MET A 550 16.44 1.73 -8.07
C MET A 550 17.66 2.38 -8.75
N GLY A 551 17.46 3.41 -9.57
CA GLY A 551 18.53 4.07 -10.33
C GLY A 551 18.99 3.30 -11.57
N GLU A 552 19.01 1.97 -11.52
CA GLU A 552 19.11 1.06 -12.68
C GLU A 552 17.73 0.67 -13.22
N ASN A 553 16.74 0.60 -12.31
CA ASN A 553 15.37 0.20 -12.53
C ASN A 553 15.25 -1.22 -13.10
N LYS A 554 15.95 -2.17 -12.45
CA LYS A 554 15.96 -3.58 -12.80
C LYS A 554 15.81 -4.49 -11.60
N TRP A 555 15.23 -5.67 -11.84
CA TRP A 555 15.20 -6.75 -10.89
C TRP A 555 16.54 -7.47 -10.83
N HIS A 556 17.00 -7.73 -9.61
CA HIS A 556 18.15 -8.56 -9.29
C HIS A 556 17.72 -9.79 -8.50
N GLU A 557 18.53 -10.83 -8.57
CA GLU A 557 18.31 -12.10 -7.91
C GLU A 557 19.47 -12.45 -7.01
N SER A 558 19.17 -13.09 -5.88
CA SER A 558 20.19 -13.57 -4.94
C SER A 558 19.68 -14.79 -4.19
N THR A 559 20.58 -15.47 -3.49
CA THR A 559 20.26 -16.58 -2.60
C THR A 559 20.01 -16.13 -1.15
N ASP A 560 20.37 -14.90 -0.81
CA ASP A 560 20.21 -14.33 0.53
C ASP A 560 20.09 -12.79 0.48
N TRP A 561 19.69 -12.20 1.60
CA TRP A 561 19.67 -10.75 1.80
C TRP A 561 20.42 -10.38 3.10
N PRO A 562 21.38 -9.45 3.06
CA PRO A 562 21.88 -8.73 1.85
C PRO A 562 22.33 -9.66 0.74
N PRO A 563 22.41 -9.18 -0.53
CA PRO A 563 22.78 -10.03 -1.66
C PRO A 563 24.11 -10.75 -1.42
N LYS A 564 24.16 -12.03 -1.74
CA LYS A 564 25.36 -12.85 -1.58
C LYS A 564 26.52 -12.23 -2.36
N GLY A 565 27.69 -12.12 -1.70
CA GLY A 565 28.89 -11.52 -2.29
C GLY A 565 28.96 -10.00 -2.11
N SER A 566 27.95 -9.36 -1.52
CA SER A 566 28.08 -7.96 -1.12
C SER A 566 29.17 -7.76 -0.07
N LYS A 567 29.85 -6.62 -0.14
CA LYS A 567 30.91 -6.25 0.79
C LYS A 567 30.47 -5.10 1.68
N ALA A 568 30.70 -5.24 2.98
CA ALA A 568 30.44 -4.17 3.92
C ALA A 568 31.42 -3.00 3.72
N GLU A 569 30.90 -1.80 3.59
CA GLU A 569 31.68 -0.58 3.58
C GLU A 569 31.29 0.33 4.74
N THR A 570 32.28 1.08 5.23
CA THR A 570 32.10 2.11 6.25
C THR A 570 32.54 3.45 5.71
N ARG A 571 31.79 4.49 6.01
CA ARG A 571 32.20 5.88 5.87
C ARG A 571 32.13 6.55 7.22
N TYR A 572 33.10 7.45 7.44
CA TYR A 572 33.30 8.15 8.70
C TYR A 572 32.86 9.61 8.57
N PHE A 573 32.29 10.16 9.64
CA PHE A 573 31.84 11.54 9.67
C PHE A 573 33.05 12.47 9.86
N GLU A 574 33.11 13.48 9.01
CA GLU A 574 34.07 14.59 9.15
C GLU A 574 33.31 15.91 9.01
N PHE A 575 33.07 16.57 10.13
CA PHE A 575 32.41 17.87 10.18
C PHE A 575 33.41 19.00 9.86
N GLY A 576 33.00 19.95 9.01
CA GLY A 576 33.74 21.18 8.76
C GLY A 576 33.43 22.25 9.82
N LYS A 577 34.10 23.40 9.73
CA LYS A 577 33.70 24.60 10.48
C LYS A 577 32.34 25.05 9.94
N VAL A 578 31.31 25.10 10.81
CA VAL A 578 29.97 25.51 10.46
C VAL A 578 29.72 26.92 11.02
N ASN A 579 29.28 27.84 10.18
CA ASN A 579 28.76 29.13 10.63
C ASN A 579 27.34 28.92 11.21
N SER A 580 27.06 29.46 12.39
CA SER A 580 25.75 29.35 13.00
C SER A 580 24.67 29.95 12.08
N GLY A 581 23.60 29.19 11.80
CA GLY A 581 22.47 29.62 10.96
C GLY A 581 22.49 29.14 9.51
N SER A 582 23.54 28.42 9.07
CA SER A 582 23.61 27.78 7.74
C SER A 582 23.54 26.25 7.84
N LYS A 583 23.07 25.60 6.78
CA LYS A 583 23.06 24.14 6.66
C LYS A 583 24.44 23.54 6.88
N SER A 584 24.55 22.57 7.79
CA SER A 584 25.82 21.89 8.05
C SER A 584 26.09 20.84 6.98
N ILE A 585 26.84 21.19 5.95
CA ILE A 585 27.33 20.21 4.96
C ILE A 585 28.68 19.69 5.42
N ALA A 586 28.74 18.38 5.65
CA ALA A 586 29.91 17.66 6.13
C ALA A 586 30.32 16.55 5.15
N LYS A 587 31.43 15.86 5.42
CA LYS A 587 31.96 14.81 4.55
C LYS A 587 31.73 13.42 5.14
N LEU A 588 31.49 12.45 4.28
CA LEU A 588 31.61 11.01 4.53
C LEU A 588 32.94 10.54 3.92
N VAL A 589 33.92 10.34 4.77
CA VAL A 589 35.30 9.98 4.36
C VAL A 589 35.58 8.49 4.54
N LYS A 590 36.60 7.95 3.83
CA LYS A 590 37.01 6.54 3.96
C LYS A 590 37.75 6.26 5.27
N THR A 591 38.47 7.25 5.79
CA THR A 591 39.22 7.15 7.04
C THR A 591 39.06 8.42 7.84
N THR A 592 38.83 8.30 9.15
CA THR A 592 38.76 9.48 10.03
C THR A 592 40.15 9.96 10.40
N THR A 593 40.40 11.25 10.30
CA THR A 593 41.71 11.85 10.53
C THR A 593 41.74 12.82 11.70
N LYS A 594 40.61 13.37 12.11
CA LYS A 594 40.53 14.43 13.14
C LYS A 594 39.24 14.35 13.93
N ASP A 595 39.27 14.93 15.12
CA ASP A 595 38.08 15.16 15.92
C ASP A 595 37.27 16.30 15.31
N SER A 596 35.97 16.13 15.25
CA SER A 596 35.03 17.09 14.63
C SER A 596 33.63 16.99 15.23
N SER A 597 32.85 18.06 15.08
CA SER A 597 31.46 18.10 15.59
C SER A 597 30.56 18.97 14.74
N ALA A 598 29.27 18.74 14.84
CA ALA A 598 28.23 19.58 14.25
C ALA A 598 27.15 19.87 15.30
N ASN A 599 26.60 21.08 15.24
CA ASN A 599 25.50 21.50 16.09
C ASN A 599 24.18 21.39 15.34
N SER A 600 23.14 21.05 16.07
CA SER A 600 21.77 21.05 15.56
C SER A 600 20.82 21.55 16.67
N VAL A 601 19.83 22.35 16.31
CA VAL A 601 18.89 22.94 17.25
C VAL A 601 17.47 22.62 16.80
N PHE A 602 16.69 22.02 17.70
CA PHE A 602 15.28 21.74 17.47
C PHE A 602 14.42 22.50 18.48
N ASP A 603 13.47 23.29 17.97
CA ASP A 603 12.47 23.99 18.76
C ASP A 603 11.10 23.33 18.49
N PRO A 604 10.58 22.51 19.42
CA PRO A 604 9.32 21.81 19.22
C PRO A 604 8.11 22.72 19.06
N SER A 605 8.20 23.98 19.49
CA SER A 605 7.13 24.97 19.33
C SER A 605 7.00 25.49 17.88
N LYS A 606 8.07 25.35 17.08
CA LYS A 606 8.14 25.78 15.69
C LYS A 606 7.89 24.68 14.68
N ALA A 607 7.49 23.50 15.13
CA ALA A 607 7.14 22.41 14.22
C ALA A 607 6.00 22.84 13.28
N LYS A 608 6.22 22.64 11.98
CA LYS A 608 5.29 23.05 10.93
C LYS A 608 4.62 21.83 10.31
N ILE A 609 3.39 22.02 9.84
CA ILE A 609 2.70 21.09 8.94
C ILE A 609 2.88 21.67 7.53
N GLY A 610 3.56 20.98 6.65
CA GLY A 610 3.74 21.43 5.28
C GLY A 610 4.75 20.58 4.51
N ALA A 611 5.01 20.95 3.26
CA ALA A 611 5.93 20.28 2.34
C ALA A 611 7.39 20.19 2.83
N ASP A 612 7.74 20.97 3.88
CA ASP A 612 9.04 20.94 4.53
C ASP A 612 9.26 19.71 5.43
N SER A 613 8.20 18.97 5.77
CA SER A 613 8.37 17.65 6.35
C SER A 613 8.88 16.75 5.23
N VAL A 614 10.07 16.20 5.38
CA VAL A 614 10.53 15.06 4.57
C VAL A 614 9.66 13.86 4.98
N ALA A 615 8.36 14.03 4.89
CA ALA A 615 7.38 12.98 4.95
C ALA A 615 7.50 12.23 3.64
N VAL A 616 8.51 11.40 3.57
CA VAL A 616 8.62 10.37 2.57
C VAL A 616 7.49 9.39 2.89
N GLY A 617 6.28 9.76 2.50
CA GLY A 617 5.07 8.98 2.69
C GLY A 617 4.49 8.54 1.36
N ASP A 618 3.50 7.70 1.42
CA ASP A 618 2.75 7.10 0.32
C ASP A 618 1.99 8.10 -0.60
N THR A 619 2.32 9.39 -0.57
CA THR A 619 1.44 10.48 -1.03
C THR A 619 1.86 11.14 -2.34
N GLY A 620 2.52 10.47 -3.25
CA GLY A 620 2.73 11.02 -4.61
C GLY A 620 3.48 12.36 -4.71
N GLN A 621 4.21 12.75 -3.65
CA GLN A 621 5.02 13.98 -3.62
C GLN A 621 6.30 13.82 -4.45
N ASP A 622 6.94 14.94 -4.78
CA ASP A 622 8.26 14.94 -5.40
C ASP A 622 9.26 14.22 -4.47
N LEU A 623 9.84 13.12 -4.96
CA LEU A 623 10.82 12.35 -4.20
C LEU A 623 12.21 12.97 -4.21
N PHE A 624 12.41 14.03 -4.98
CA PHE A 624 13.66 14.75 -5.05
C PHE A 624 13.62 16.04 -4.22
N ALA A 625 14.52 16.19 -3.28
CA ALA A 625 14.73 17.43 -2.53
C ALA A 625 16.01 18.11 -3.04
N LYS A 626 15.94 19.41 -3.34
CA LYS A 626 17.12 20.21 -3.65
C LYS A 626 17.81 20.68 -2.36
N ASP A 627 19.10 21.01 -2.44
CA ASP A 627 19.82 21.54 -1.28
C ASP A 627 19.15 22.81 -0.69
N ALA A 628 18.54 23.63 -1.54
CA ALA A 628 17.83 24.83 -1.12
C ALA A 628 16.59 24.53 -0.26
N ASP A 629 15.93 23.42 -0.55
CA ASP A 629 14.65 23.04 0.06
C ASP A 629 14.84 22.28 1.38
N LEU A 630 16.08 21.85 1.70
CA LEU A 630 16.35 21.16 2.95
C LEU A 630 16.20 22.10 4.16
N PRO A 631 15.63 21.65 5.29
CA PRO A 631 15.55 22.45 6.51
C PRO A 631 16.93 22.96 6.98
N ASN A 632 16.96 24.11 7.64
CA ASN A 632 18.23 24.72 8.10
C ASN A 632 18.85 24.00 9.30
N ASP A 633 18.09 23.16 9.99
CA ASP A 633 18.46 22.42 11.21
C ASP A 633 18.93 20.99 10.93
N VAL A 634 19.02 20.58 9.66
CA VAL A 634 19.54 19.26 9.26
C VAL A 634 21.06 19.27 9.13
N ILE A 635 21.68 18.14 9.46
CA ILE A 635 23.07 17.85 9.19
C ILE A 635 23.13 16.95 7.97
N VAL A 636 23.81 17.40 6.91
CA VAL A 636 24.01 16.65 5.66
C VAL A 636 25.46 16.22 5.56
N LEU A 637 25.70 14.92 5.45
CA LEU A 637 27.01 14.34 5.23
C LEU A 637 27.05 13.70 3.84
N ARG A 638 28.14 13.94 3.05
CA ARG A 638 28.26 13.47 1.66
C ARG A 638 29.58 12.79 1.39
N THR A 639 29.56 11.76 0.57
CA THR A 639 30.79 11.21 -0.03
C THR A 639 31.31 12.17 -1.10
N GLU A 640 32.57 11.99 -1.50
CA GLU A 640 33.01 12.48 -2.80
C GLU A 640 32.17 11.80 -3.91
N PRO A 641 32.06 12.42 -5.10
CA PRO A 641 31.37 11.80 -6.23
C PRO A 641 31.95 10.42 -6.55
N PHE A 642 31.04 9.45 -6.83
CA PHE A 642 31.52 8.13 -7.23
C PHE A 642 32.19 8.16 -8.60
N ALA A 643 33.37 7.56 -8.70
CA ALA A 643 34.17 7.50 -9.95
C ALA A 643 33.58 6.49 -10.95
N ARG A 644 32.73 5.56 -10.49
CA ARG A 644 31.99 4.57 -11.28
C ARG A 644 30.63 4.29 -10.65
N ASP A 645 29.76 3.65 -11.40
CA ASP A 645 28.47 3.17 -10.88
C ASP A 645 28.67 2.24 -9.68
N ARG A 646 27.78 2.33 -8.68
CA ARG A 646 27.84 1.52 -7.44
C ARG A 646 26.46 1.09 -6.99
N LEU A 647 26.23 -0.20 -6.96
CA LEU A 647 25.01 -0.75 -6.38
C LEU A 647 25.19 -0.86 -4.86
N ILE A 648 24.50 0.01 -4.12
CA ILE A 648 24.47 0.02 -2.66
C ILE A 648 23.14 -0.57 -2.18
N THR A 649 23.23 -1.48 -1.19
CA THR A 649 22.08 -2.20 -0.63
C THR A 649 22.06 -2.09 0.90
N GLY A 650 20.92 -2.43 1.51
CA GLY A 650 20.81 -2.53 2.97
C GLY A 650 21.39 -3.86 3.52
N PRO A 651 21.43 -4.01 4.87
CA PRO A 651 21.03 -3.02 5.88
C PRO A 651 22.01 -1.87 6.02
N VAL A 652 21.49 -0.71 6.42
CA VAL A 652 22.30 0.49 6.69
C VAL A 652 22.24 0.83 8.17
N THR A 653 23.41 1.06 8.77
CA THR A 653 23.50 1.45 10.19
C THR A 653 24.25 2.76 10.31
N VAL A 654 23.70 3.68 11.11
CA VAL A 654 24.29 4.97 11.43
C VAL A 654 24.61 5.02 12.91
N GLU A 655 25.86 5.34 13.28
CA GLU A 655 26.29 5.44 14.66
C GLU A 655 27.09 6.73 14.89
N PHE A 656 26.84 7.42 15.99
CA PHE A 656 27.57 8.63 16.38
C PHE A 656 27.44 8.92 17.87
N ASP A 657 28.42 9.65 18.40
CA ASP A 657 28.34 10.21 19.74
C ASP A 657 27.61 11.56 19.69
N PHE A 658 26.88 11.88 20.77
CA PHE A 658 26.20 13.16 20.87
C PHE A 658 26.10 13.67 22.31
N LYS A 659 25.87 14.98 22.42
CA LYS A 659 25.46 15.64 23.68
C LYS A 659 24.18 16.42 23.42
N SER A 660 23.31 16.52 24.40
CA SER A 660 22.10 17.32 24.34
C SER A 660 22.00 18.28 25.51
N SER A 661 21.41 19.46 25.31
CA SER A 661 21.04 20.39 26.39
C SER A 661 19.72 19.98 27.06
N ALA A 662 18.95 19.07 26.45
CA ALA A 662 17.65 18.64 26.91
C ALA A 662 17.73 17.30 27.68
N ARG A 663 16.64 16.93 28.34
CA ARG A 663 16.50 15.66 29.05
C ARG A 663 16.13 14.51 28.14
N ASP A 664 15.62 14.81 26.93
CA ASP A 664 15.34 13.87 25.86
C ASP A 664 15.48 14.56 24.50
N THR A 665 15.69 13.78 23.43
CA THR A 665 15.74 14.25 22.05
C THR A 665 15.53 13.05 21.12
N ASP A 666 15.09 13.31 19.89
CA ASP A 666 14.99 12.27 18.85
C ASP A 666 16.04 12.50 17.78
N PHE A 667 16.45 11.41 17.14
CA PHE A 667 17.26 11.43 15.93
C PHE A 667 16.59 10.62 14.83
N TYR A 668 16.66 11.17 13.64
CA TYR A 668 16.22 10.56 12.39
C TYR A 668 17.38 10.58 11.42
N ALA A 669 17.59 9.49 10.71
CA ALA A 669 18.62 9.39 9.68
C ALA A 669 18.01 8.88 8.38
N VAL A 670 18.35 9.52 7.26
CA VAL A 670 17.88 9.12 5.92
C VAL A 670 19.08 9.09 4.98
N GLY A 671 19.21 8.02 4.20
CA GLY A 671 20.22 7.87 3.17
C GLY A 671 19.67 8.23 1.79
N PHE A 672 20.38 9.06 1.04
CA PHE A 672 19.97 9.57 -0.26
C PHE A 672 20.98 9.27 -1.35
N ASP A 673 20.50 9.07 -2.57
CA ASP A 673 21.29 9.26 -3.78
C ASP A 673 21.23 10.74 -4.17
N GLN A 674 22.33 11.43 -4.11
CA GLN A 674 22.44 12.81 -4.58
C GLN A 674 22.82 12.82 -6.06
N ASP A 675 21.83 13.06 -6.91
CA ASP A 675 22.01 13.40 -8.32
C ASP A 675 22.45 14.88 -8.41
N PRO A 676 23.54 15.22 -9.11
CA PRO A 676 24.02 16.59 -9.21
C PRO A 676 23.04 17.53 -9.93
N VAL A 677 22.09 17.00 -10.70
CA VAL A 677 21.10 17.76 -11.46
C VAL A 677 19.73 17.79 -10.76
N LYS A 678 19.23 16.62 -10.34
CA LYS A 678 17.90 16.47 -9.77
C LYS A 678 17.82 16.76 -8.28
N GLY A 679 18.92 16.54 -7.54
CA GLY A 679 18.96 16.68 -6.09
C GLY A 679 19.02 15.35 -5.34
N HIS A 680 18.41 15.29 -4.15
CA HIS A 680 18.46 14.13 -3.25
C HIS A 680 17.24 13.23 -3.44
N PHE A 681 17.49 11.97 -3.77
CA PHE A 681 16.48 10.92 -3.85
C PHE A 681 16.68 9.93 -2.70
N ALA A 682 15.64 9.75 -1.86
CA ALA A 682 15.71 8.86 -0.70
C ALA A 682 15.77 7.39 -1.13
N VAL A 683 16.88 6.73 -0.87
CA VAL A 683 17.14 5.32 -1.23
C VAL A 683 17.15 4.40 -0.02
N PHE A 684 17.54 4.91 1.14
CA PHE A 684 17.39 4.24 2.42
C PHE A 684 16.46 5.10 3.27
N ARG A 685 15.33 4.54 3.63
CA ARG A 685 14.30 5.25 4.36
C ARG A 685 14.77 5.58 5.78
N THR A 686 13.90 6.11 6.58
CA THR A 686 14.28 6.58 7.91
C THR A 686 14.74 5.45 8.83
N GLY A 687 15.78 5.75 9.64
CA GLY A 687 15.96 5.10 10.92
C GLY A 687 15.67 6.12 11.99
N LYS A 688 14.93 5.73 13.03
CA LYS A 688 14.52 6.61 14.13
C LYS A 688 15.12 6.13 15.46
N LEU A 689 15.32 7.07 16.37
CA LEU A 689 15.80 6.77 17.72
C LEU A 689 15.34 7.86 18.68
N LYS A 690 14.67 7.45 19.75
CA LYS A 690 14.40 8.31 20.91
C LYS A 690 15.50 8.12 21.94
N ALA A 691 16.19 9.21 22.31
CA ALA A 691 17.39 9.14 23.14
C ALA A 691 17.13 8.59 24.55
N SER A 692 15.95 8.77 25.10
CA SER A 692 15.59 8.15 26.39
C SER A 692 15.52 6.61 26.35
N TYR A 693 15.55 5.99 25.15
CA TYR A 693 15.57 4.53 24.97
C TYR A 693 16.92 3.96 24.48
N LEU A 694 18.00 4.73 24.50
CA LEU A 694 19.33 4.27 24.10
C LEU A 694 19.82 2.99 24.81
N GLN A 695 19.38 2.75 26.03
CA GLN A 695 19.81 1.62 26.86
C GLN A 695 18.81 0.45 26.88
N GLY A 696 17.84 0.46 25.97
CA GLY A 696 16.80 -0.55 25.84
C GLY A 696 15.40 0.06 25.80
N LEU A 697 14.47 -0.69 25.22
CA LEU A 697 13.08 -0.27 24.98
C LEU A 697 12.14 -0.61 26.15
N ASP A 698 12.68 -1.17 27.24
CA ASP A 698 11.93 -1.61 28.44
C ASP A 698 11.43 -0.45 29.29
N LYS A 699 12.16 0.67 29.33
CA LYS A 699 11.81 1.89 30.06
C LYS A 699 12.62 3.08 29.58
N GLN A 700 12.07 4.27 29.75
CA GLN A 700 12.77 5.52 29.49
C GLN A 700 13.89 5.76 30.52
N ARG A 701 15.06 6.17 30.00
CA ARG A 701 16.21 6.60 30.78
C ARG A 701 16.67 7.94 30.24
N PHE A 702 16.23 9.00 30.91
CA PHE A 702 16.42 10.37 30.44
C PHE A 702 17.89 10.80 30.46
N LEU A 703 18.25 11.65 29.52
CA LEU A 703 19.60 12.18 29.38
C LEU A 703 19.97 13.08 30.57
N THR A 704 21.26 13.09 30.88
CA THR A 704 21.88 14.15 31.67
C THR A 704 22.41 15.20 30.69
N PRO A 705 21.93 16.46 30.74
CA PRO A 705 22.39 17.52 29.86
C PRO A 705 23.92 17.65 29.85
N GLY A 706 24.50 17.77 28.65
CA GLY A 706 25.94 17.90 28.45
C GLY A 706 26.75 16.59 28.51
N LYS A 707 26.21 15.49 29.01
CA LYS A 707 26.86 14.16 29.00
C LYS A 707 26.89 13.59 27.57
N THR A 708 27.96 12.87 27.24
CA THR A 708 28.09 12.19 25.94
C THR A 708 27.40 10.85 25.96
N TYR A 709 26.64 10.57 24.90
CA TYR A 709 25.94 9.31 24.63
C TYR A 709 26.26 8.81 23.23
N ARG A 710 26.11 7.50 22.99
CA ARG A 710 26.24 6.86 21.67
C ARG A 710 24.88 6.57 21.10
N ALA A 711 24.56 7.10 19.93
CA ALA A 711 23.37 6.79 19.15
C ALA A 711 23.68 5.68 18.13
N LYS A 712 22.72 4.77 17.91
CA LYS A 712 22.77 3.76 16.86
C LYS A 712 21.38 3.67 16.22
N LEU A 713 21.30 3.96 14.92
CA LEU A 713 20.09 3.90 14.11
C LEU A 713 20.24 2.79 13.06
N LEU A 714 19.24 1.93 12.94
CA LEU A 714 19.05 1.02 11.84
C LEU A 714 18.11 1.69 10.83
N LEU A 715 18.55 1.86 9.60
CA LEU A 715 17.70 2.40 8.54
C LEU A 715 16.97 1.25 7.85
N TRP A 716 15.78 1.53 7.33
CA TRP A 716 15.01 0.61 6.51
C TRP A 716 15.81 0.23 5.27
N ASP A 717 15.61 -0.99 4.79
CA ASP A 717 16.35 -1.53 3.65
C ASP A 717 16.08 -0.73 2.36
N GLY A 718 16.99 -0.86 1.42
CA GLY A 718 16.91 -0.30 0.09
C GLY A 718 17.97 -0.89 -0.82
N ALA A 719 17.78 -0.74 -2.13
CA ALA A 719 18.77 -1.07 -3.15
C ALA A 719 18.77 0.01 -4.23
N ASN A 720 19.91 0.63 -4.48
CA ASN A 720 20.03 1.67 -5.50
C ASN A 720 21.38 1.62 -6.21
N LEU A 721 21.34 1.76 -7.52
CA LEU A 721 22.53 1.97 -8.33
C LEU A 721 22.84 3.46 -8.38
N PHE A 722 23.80 3.87 -7.57
CA PHE A 722 24.40 5.21 -7.62
C PHE A 722 25.23 5.35 -8.89
N LYS A 723 24.84 6.23 -9.77
CA LYS A 723 25.57 6.48 -11.03
C LYS A 723 26.90 7.17 -10.80
N LYS A 724 27.83 7.01 -11.74
CA LYS A 724 29.07 7.81 -11.79
C LYS A 724 28.74 9.30 -11.65
N GLY A 725 29.44 10.00 -10.77
CA GLY A 725 29.19 11.42 -10.47
C GLY A 725 28.17 11.68 -9.36
N HIS A 726 27.33 10.71 -9.03
CA HIS A 726 26.42 10.79 -7.89
C HIS A 726 27.16 10.62 -6.56
N ARG A 727 26.50 10.93 -5.45
CA ARG A 727 27.03 10.84 -4.09
C ARG A 727 26.07 10.14 -3.17
N LEU A 728 26.60 9.35 -2.24
CA LEU A 728 25.81 8.95 -1.07
C LEU A 728 25.75 10.13 -0.11
N SER A 729 24.54 10.60 0.18
CA SER A 729 24.24 11.61 1.19
C SER A 729 23.51 10.97 2.37
N LEU A 730 23.88 11.37 3.59
CA LEU A 730 23.20 11.03 4.83
C LEU A 730 22.67 12.31 5.45
N MET A 731 21.38 12.35 5.74
CA MET A 731 20.77 13.43 6.52
C MET A 731 20.48 12.96 7.93
N ILE A 732 20.84 13.78 8.93
CA ILE A 732 20.50 13.58 10.32
C ILE A 732 19.68 14.79 10.78
N MET A 733 18.51 14.52 11.36
CA MET A 733 17.57 15.54 11.82
C MET A 733 16.94 15.13 13.15
N GLN A 734 16.20 16.03 13.81
CA GLN A 734 15.57 15.79 15.12
C GLN A 734 14.05 15.71 15.06
N SER A 735 13.45 15.86 13.89
CA SER A 735 12.01 15.76 13.73
C SER A 735 11.65 15.34 12.32
N THR A 736 10.64 14.50 12.18
CA THR A 736 9.93 14.19 10.94
C THR A 736 8.44 14.47 11.13
N PHE A 737 8.12 15.44 12.01
CA PHE A 737 6.72 15.86 12.22
C PHE A 737 6.09 16.31 10.90
N PRO A 738 4.85 15.89 10.57
CA PRO A 738 3.90 15.15 11.41
C PRO A 738 3.97 13.61 11.31
N GLY A 739 4.88 13.02 10.56
CA GLY A 739 5.03 11.56 10.48
C GLY A 739 5.30 10.92 11.85
N ALA A 740 6.10 11.60 12.68
CA ALA A 740 6.33 11.23 14.08
C ALA A 740 5.93 12.35 15.03
N ALA A 741 5.59 11.99 16.26
CA ALA A 741 5.30 12.95 17.32
C ALA A 741 6.53 13.81 17.64
N ARG A 742 6.32 15.08 17.99
CA ARG A 742 7.39 15.97 18.42
C ARG A 742 7.99 15.52 19.76
N ASN A 743 9.29 15.40 19.83
CA ASN A 743 9.96 15.26 21.13
C ASN A 743 9.95 16.63 21.83
N LEU A 744 9.35 16.70 23.02
CA LEU A 744 9.21 17.96 23.77
C LEU A 744 10.49 18.34 24.56
N GLY A 745 11.53 17.49 24.59
CA GLY A 745 12.80 17.72 25.27
C GLY A 745 12.72 17.59 26.80
N THR A 746 11.63 17.10 27.33
CA THR A 746 11.34 17.03 28.78
C THR A 746 11.27 15.59 29.30
N THR A 747 10.96 15.43 30.58
CA THR A 747 10.67 14.14 31.21
C THR A 747 9.17 13.90 31.39
N GLU A 748 8.33 14.77 30.85
CA GLU A 748 6.88 14.60 30.92
C GLU A 748 6.46 13.36 30.10
N PRO A 749 5.44 12.61 30.58
CA PRO A 749 4.91 11.49 29.80
C PRO A 749 4.41 11.93 28.42
N ILE A 750 4.64 11.12 27.40
CA ILE A 750 4.23 11.41 26.02
C ILE A 750 2.73 11.71 25.89
N ARG A 751 1.90 11.03 26.72
CA ARG A 751 0.45 11.16 26.73
C ARG A 751 -0.01 12.56 27.14
N THR A 752 0.54 13.09 28.24
CA THR A 752 0.04 14.28 28.95
C THR A 752 0.97 15.48 28.88
N GLY A 753 2.18 15.30 28.32
CA GLY A 753 3.19 16.34 28.23
C GLY A 753 2.76 17.52 27.35
N THR A 754 3.05 18.73 27.85
CA THR A 754 2.77 19.98 27.14
C THR A 754 3.93 20.97 27.16
N LYS A 755 4.85 20.81 28.12
CA LYS A 755 6.02 21.68 28.25
C LYS A 755 7.04 21.40 27.17
N MET A 756 7.50 22.44 26.49
CA MET A 756 8.47 22.33 25.40
C MET A 756 9.80 22.97 25.80
N VAL A 757 10.90 22.31 25.45
CA VAL A 757 12.26 22.77 25.68
C VAL A 757 13.03 22.74 24.38
N ILE A 758 13.71 23.82 24.05
CA ILE A 758 14.62 23.87 22.88
C ILE A 758 15.79 22.93 23.10
N GLN A 759 16.01 22.02 22.15
CA GLN A 759 17.01 20.98 22.21
C GLN A 759 18.22 21.42 21.38
N LYS A 760 19.32 21.73 22.05
CA LYS A 760 20.61 22.01 21.42
C LYS A 760 21.45 20.75 21.49
N ASN A 761 21.68 20.12 20.32
CA ASN A 761 22.42 18.88 20.21
C ASN A 761 23.75 19.11 19.51
N VAL A 762 24.78 18.40 19.97
CA VAL A 762 26.11 18.38 19.35
C VAL A 762 26.42 16.96 18.95
N ILE A 763 26.49 16.68 17.64
CA ILE A 763 26.95 15.39 17.13
C ILE A 763 28.47 15.41 17.05
N LEU A 764 29.10 14.36 17.56
CA LEU A 764 30.54 14.24 17.70
C LEU A 764 31.07 13.09 16.84
N SER A 765 32.26 13.29 16.26
CA SER A 765 33.05 12.26 15.61
C SER A 765 34.51 12.43 15.98
N SER A 766 35.15 11.37 16.49
CA SER A 766 36.56 11.40 16.92
C SER A 766 37.29 10.16 16.44
N LYS A 767 38.62 10.16 16.52
CA LYS A 767 39.41 8.96 16.21
C LYS A 767 39.07 7.77 17.10
N LYS A 768 38.76 8.01 18.38
CA LYS A 768 38.39 6.96 19.34
C LYS A 768 36.98 6.47 19.23
N SER A 769 36.06 7.35 18.86
CA SER A 769 34.62 7.05 18.73
C SER A 769 34.10 7.78 17.48
N PRO A 770 34.35 7.22 16.29
CA PRO A 770 33.95 7.87 15.05
C PRO A 770 32.44 7.78 14.82
N GLY A 771 31.86 8.87 14.27
CA GLY A 771 30.58 8.82 13.61
C GLY A 771 30.69 8.01 12.33
N THR A 772 29.76 7.11 12.06
CA THR A 772 29.85 6.18 10.93
C THR A 772 28.51 5.95 10.26
N ILE A 773 28.55 5.70 8.95
CA ILE A 773 27.51 4.99 8.21
C ILE A 773 28.10 3.71 7.63
N LYS A 774 27.40 2.58 7.84
CA LYS A 774 27.78 1.26 7.33
C LYS A 774 26.70 0.74 6.40
N PHE A 775 27.09 0.23 5.25
CA PHE A 775 26.19 -0.27 4.20
C PHE A 775 26.86 -1.41 3.41
N GLN A 776 26.08 -2.10 2.57
CA GLN A 776 26.57 -3.17 1.70
C GLN A 776 26.74 -2.66 0.28
N VAL A 777 27.75 -3.15 -0.43
CA VAL A 777 27.99 -2.85 -1.84
C VAL A 777 28.07 -4.16 -2.62
N VAL A 778 27.31 -4.24 -3.69
CA VAL A 778 27.41 -5.31 -4.69
C VAL A 778 28.40 -4.86 -5.76
N GLU A 779 29.45 -5.66 -6.00
CA GLU A 779 30.49 -5.39 -7.02
C GLU A 779 30.14 -5.93 -8.38
#